data_730c173183fd15ea94df5f96d58fac4e
#
_entry.id   730c173183fd15ea94df5f96d58fac4e
#
_cell.length_a   1.000
_cell.length_b   1.000
_cell.length_c   1.000
_cell.angle_alpha   90.00
_cell.angle_beta   90.00
_cell.angle_gamma   90.00
#
_symmetry.space_group_name_H-M   'P 1'
#
loop_
_entity.id
_entity.type
_entity.pdbx_description
1 polymer ?
#
loop_
_entity_poly.entity_id
_entity_poly.type
_entity_poly.pdbx_seq_one_letter_code
_entity_poly.pdbx_strand_id
1 'polypeptide(L)'
;MAFHRNALLFVVLLPASVQLASASIVVPAGFEDLAKTQRLWTEVSLYGASLGLFEADITLETVTFVAPETLIAAIKRQFNDDPALIASVTAALSSPLARNGNLACSSNGSAAGCDFIDTKSVALIYDENNARINLFFDRRYLPKQTAENQWYQPTRNTENALIHQQNINFVADEDYQSMTVQGNGALAMTENGYFNLDWTWLGQRSRHQQQQEITVNNAWFRQDLWHEYYVQLGEMDTRDLFSAAGGNINLSQLPLGKIRGLRTGSTRAWINPVQQSSGTPITVLLSHDARIDARRGHQLLASFYLNAGAQTLDTRSFPDGSYTVTLAIYENNRLTRTEQVPFTRTGITPFDRVEWFMQAGETDNDDMSDERSAVAQAGIRLPVTSTLAITSGATVKKNQRFLESAVDWSRGFNTGPIDGVLSTRFSYLYGSQGQRGNIQQISYNDGFSLSFYRNALSADNCDSSSTGFDAVNGCYRSLSVMFSVPVGSWYANLGYSDNRNEGRYVSRRELPNSDDRHDNGLPWESVYMTRSRSQAWQAGLSNAFSTRGLNINSSINLFMRNDHSGDGKDKGGFLSVSLSLAHNRQGDASSYTSVGATWQQQKHEKNQLNYNLAHNWYTDARGENEYGLNASGINSDSLNTSAYTRQGGRFGNGSLTVSDSWDRQDHRHRFSSSGNYSSTLALSRSGLWFGRWGDGRPASAIAVNVATPEASPDSRIAVSLDNSGSADIPANARALFALPGYQQTTLTINESTDISHGANSEITQGSGSRTVFMVPGKMLHREVQTTTRYTWLGQLTDEQHTPFIGGMPLNVSGWSDLGNGGFSAESDSLIQSLYLVKQQQFYQCALKVKTMRDVVRYVGTVTCEELTYSALPETVQQQAQLLLAGRTPAVSPTAMNNSTLSTGK
;
A
#
# COMPACT_ATOMS: atom_id res chain seq x y z
N MET A 1 60.06 -40.46 -13.13
CA MET A 1 60.11 -41.75 -13.85
C MET A 1 58.82 -41.88 -14.67
N ALA A 2 58.96 -41.62 -15.90
CA ALA A 2 58.94 -42.47 -17.05
C ALA A 2 57.52 -42.86 -17.44
N PHE A 3 57.09 -42.41 -18.53
CA PHE A 3 57.14 -42.73 -19.93
C PHE A 3 55.87 -43.39 -20.53
N HIS A 4 55.33 -42.75 -21.54
CA HIS A 4 54.91 -43.19 -22.89
C HIS A 4 53.45 -43.65 -23.05
N ARG A 5 52.72 -43.51 -24.18
CA ARG A 5 52.98 -43.08 -25.56
C ARG A 5 51.61 -42.94 -26.32
N ASN A 6 51.62 -42.07 -27.29
CA ASN A 6 50.69 -41.84 -28.39
C ASN A 6 49.85 -42.98 -28.94
N ALA A 7 48.61 -42.73 -29.29
CA ALA A 7 47.94 -43.29 -30.47
C ALA A 7 47.00 -42.23 -31.08
N LEU A 8 47.33 -41.66 -32.25
CA LEU A 8 46.46 -40.91 -33.14
C LEU A 8 45.40 -41.85 -33.73
N LEU A 9 44.13 -41.45 -33.59
CA LEU A 9 43.08 -41.98 -34.44
C LEU A 9 42.36 -40.78 -35.13
N PHE A 10 42.56 -40.75 -36.47
CA PHE A 10 41.82 -39.89 -37.36
C PHE A 10 40.38 -40.38 -37.42
N VAL A 11 39.41 -39.58 -36.95
CA VAL A 11 37.99 -39.76 -37.24
C VAL A 11 37.55 -38.64 -38.17
N VAL A 12 37.13 -39.02 -39.35
CA VAL A 12 36.52 -38.18 -40.39
C VAL A 12 35.17 -37.68 -39.85
N LEU A 13 35.06 -36.39 -39.60
CA LEU A 13 33.80 -35.71 -39.24
C LEU A 13 33.06 -35.37 -40.53
N LEU A 14 31.97 -36.08 -40.79
CA LEU A 14 30.87 -35.62 -41.63
C LEU A 14 30.12 -34.54 -40.90
N PRO A 15 29.76 -33.43 -41.55
CA PRO A 15 28.87 -32.43 -40.92
C PRO A 15 27.43 -32.96 -40.90
N ALA A 16 27.00 -33.47 -39.74
CA ALA A 16 25.58 -33.64 -39.48
C ALA A 16 24.97 -32.24 -39.27
N SER A 17 24.22 -31.76 -40.26
CA SER A 17 23.32 -30.65 -40.12
C SER A 17 22.25 -30.99 -39.05
N VAL A 18 22.45 -30.55 -37.83
CA VAL A 18 21.40 -30.59 -36.83
C VAL A 18 20.37 -29.53 -37.21
N GLN A 19 19.29 -29.95 -37.84
CA GLN A 19 18.06 -29.16 -37.89
C GLN A 19 17.55 -29.08 -36.45
N LEU A 20 17.63 -27.91 -35.88
CA LEU A 20 16.88 -27.57 -34.68
C LEU A 20 15.38 -27.68 -35.03
N ALA A 21 14.80 -28.81 -34.75
CA ALA A 21 13.36 -28.95 -34.73
C ALA A 21 12.83 -28.03 -33.62
N SER A 22 12.17 -26.94 -33.96
CA SER A 22 11.35 -26.18 -33.05
C SER A 22 10.27 -27.13 -32.53
N ALA A 23 10.42 -27.61 -31.29
CA ALA A 23 9.38 -28.36 -30.63
C ALA A 23 8.25 -27.37 -30.35
N SER A 24 7.19 -27.35 -31.15
CA SER A 24 5.96 -26.69 -30.82
C SER A 24 5.40 -27.32 -29.54
N ILE A 25 5.11 -26.49 -28.54
CA ILE A 25 4.47 -26.98 -27.31
C ILE A 25 3.06 -27.44 -27.71
N VAL A 26 2.84 -28.75 -27.66
CA VAL A 26 1.51 -29.34 -27.86
C VAL A 26 0.77 -29.14 -26.54
N VAL A 27 -0.15 -28.17 -26.53
CA VAL A 27 -1.02 -27.90 -25.38
C VAL A 27 -1.90 -29.13 -25.16
N PRO A 28 -1.93 -29.72 -23.95
CA PRO A 28 -2.81 -30.86 -23.66
C PRO A 28 -4.26 -30.50 -23.88
N ALA A 29 -5.08 -31.43 -24.35
CA ALA A 29 -6.53 -31.23 -24.54
C ALA A 29 -7.18 -30.77 -23.21
N GLY A 30 -7.92 -29.65 -23.25
CA GLY A 30 -8.52 -28.98 -22.09
C GLY A 30 -7.72 -27.79 -21.56
N PHE A 31 -6.54 -27.47 -22.10
CA PHE A 31 -5.75 -26.28 -21.77
C PHE A 31 -5.60 -25.33 -22.96
N GLU A 32 -6.49 -25.42 -23.94
CA GLU A 32 -6.40 -24.65 -25.20
C GLU A 32 -6.54 -23.13 -24.96
N ASP A 33 -7.23 -22.73 -23.88
CA ASP A 33 -7.36 -21.32 -23.52
C ASP A 33 -6.03 -20.70 -23.05
N LEU A 34 -5.14 -21.47 -22.46
CA LEU A 34 -3.80 -21.01 -22.11
C LEU A 34 -2.94 -20.72 -23.35
N ALA A 35 -3.31 -21.30 -24.49
CA ALA A 35 -2.63 -21.06 -25.78
C ALA A 35 -3.18 -19.83 -26.53
N LYS A 36 -4.30 -19.26 -26.07
CA LYS A 36 -4.87 -18.06 -26.70
C LYS A 36 -3.99 -16.85 -26.39
N THR A 37 -3.89 -15.97 -27.37
CA THR A 37 -3.22 -14.69 -27.19
C THR A 37 -3.97 -13.84 -26.18
N GLN A 38 -3.31 -13.45 -25.10
CA GLN A 38 -3.84 -12.52 -24.12
C GLN A 38 -3.36 -11.10 -24.41
N ARG A 39 -4.27 -10.17 -24.53
CA ARG A 39 -3.95 -8.75 -24.73
C ARG A 39 -3.96 -8.03 -23.41
N LEU A 40 -2.76 -7.68 -22.90
CA LEU A 40 -2.54 -7.12 -21.58
C LEU A 40 -1.84 -5.76 -21.66
N TRP A 41 -2.20 -4.87 -20.75
CA TRP A 41 -1.40 -3.69 -20.44
C TRP A 41 -0.32 -4.07 -19.43
N THR A 42 0.93 -4.03 -19.86
CA THR A 42 2.07 -4.44 -19.04
C THR A 42 2.99 -3.26 -18.76
N GLU A 43 3.56 -3.22 -17.58
CA GLU A 43 4.65 -2.29 -17.28
C GLU A 43 5.91 -2.74 -17.99
N VAL A 44 6.41 -1.89 -18.89
CA VAL A 44 7.66 -2.15 -19.59
C VAL A 44 8.79 -1.42 -18.90
N SER A 45 9.85 -2.13 -18.54
CA SER A 45 11.06 -1.58 -17.95
C SER A 45 12.28 -1.87 -18.82
N LEU A 46 13.24 -0.96 -18.78
CA LEU A 46 14.53 -1.10 -19.44
C LEU A 46 15.61 -1.12 -18.36
N TYR A 47 16.26 -2.27 -18.16
CA TYR A 47 17.26 -2.47 -17.10
C TYR A 47 16.80 -1.95 -15.72
N GLY A 48 15.54 -2.22 -15.37
CA GLY A 48 14.94 -1.82 -14.11
C GLY A 48 14.35 -0.40 -14.08
N ALA A 49 14.59 0.44 -15.09
CA ALA A 49 13.93 1.75 -15.23
C ALA A 49 12.61 1.61 -15.96
N SER A 50 11.51 2.04 -15.37
CA SER A 50 10.17 1.97 -15.97
C SER A 50 10.07 2.93 -17.15
N LEU A 51 9.64 2.41 -18.30
CA LEU A 51 9.32 3.18 -19.51
C LEU A 51 7.84 3.58 -19.56
N GLY A 52 7.01 2.95 -18.73
CA GLY A 52 5.57 3.12 -18.70
C GLY A 52 4.82 1.87 -19.11
N LEU A 53 3.56 2.05 -19.46
CA LEU A 53 2.64 0.97 -19.79
C LEU A 53 2.44 0.88 -21.29
N PHE A 54 2.49 -0.34 -21.76
CA PHE A 54 2.30 -0.66 -23.17
C PHE A 54 1.40 -1.88 -23.32
N GLU A 55 0.55 -1.84 -24.32
CA GLU A 55 -0.32 -2.96 -24.64
C GLU A 55 0.47 -4.00 -25.43
N ALA A 56 0.43 -5.24 -24.96
CA ALA A 56 1.12 -6.35 -25.59
C ALA A 56 0.22 -7.57 -25.73
N ASP A 57 0.33 -8.25 -26.85
CA ASP A 57 -0.26 -9.56 -27.09
C ASP A 57 0.72 -10.65 -26.60
N ILE A 58 0.31 -11.38 -25.58
CA ILE A 58 1.12 -12.38 -24.90
C ILE A 58 0.58 -13.76 -25.21
N THR A 59 1.47 -14.64 -25.70
CA THR A 59 1.20 -16.07 -25.91
C THR A 59 2.03 -16.90 -24.92
N LEU A 60 1.92 -18.20 -24.98
CA LEU A 60 2.79 -19.11 -24.19
C LEU A 60 4.29 -18.94 -24.48
N GLU A 61 4.63 -18.57 -25.71
CA GLU A 61 6.02 -18.53 -26.18
C GLU A 61 6.51 -17.12 -26.50
N THR A 62 5.62 -16.21 -26.86
CA THR A 62 6.00 -14.91 -27.39
C THR A 62 5.22 -13.75 -26.80
N VAL A 63 5.82 -12.58 -26.89
CA VAL A 63 5.21 -11.28 -26.60
C VAL A 63 5.33 -10.42 -27.86
N THR A 64 4.23 -9.76 -28.25
CA THR A 64 4.16 -8.84 -29.39
C THR A 64 3.53 -7.53 -28.92
N PHE A 65 4.21 -6.41 -29.14
CA PHE A 65 3.65 -5.10 -28.78
C PHE A 65 2.60 -4.66 -29.78
N VAL A 66 1.42 -4.24 -29.30
CA VAL A 66 0.30 -3.82 -30.17
C VAL A 66 0.60 -2.50 -30.86
N ALA A 67 1.27 -1.57 -30.16
CA ALA A 67 1.68 -0.28 -30.70
C ALA A 67 3.18 -0.05 -30.47
N PRO A 68 4.05 -0.74 -31.20
CA PRO A 68 5.50 -0.65 -30.99
C PRO A 68 6.04 0.77 -31.18
N GLU A 69 5.39 1.62 -31.97
CA GLU A 69 5.79 3.00 -32.22
C GLU A 69 5.79 3.84 -30.93
N THR A 70 4.83 3.60 -30.05
CA THR A 70 4.71 4.33 -28.77
C THR A 70 5.83 3.93 -27.81
N LEU A 71 6.15 2.64 -27.76
CA LEU A 71 7.29 2.11 -27.00
C LEU A 71 8.62 2.65 -27.56
N ILE A 72 8.80 2.64 -28.88
CA ILE A 72 9.97 3.18 -29.55
C ILE A 72 10.12 4.67 -29.27
N ALA A 73 9.05 5.45 -29.27
CA ALA A 73 9.09 6.86 -28.90
C ALA A 73 9.51 7.08 -27.44
N ALA A 74 9.13 6.20 -26.53
CA ALA A 74 9.59 6.22 -25.13
C ALA A 74 11.08 5.88 -25.02
N ILE A 75 11.51 4.88 -25.76
CA ILE A 75 12.89 4.41 -25.78
C ILE A 75 13.82 5.43 -26.46
N LYS A 76 13.38 6.06 -27.55
CA LYS A 76 14.15 7.06 -28.30
C LYS A 76 14.73 8.19 -27.43
N ARG A 77 14.03 8.57 -26.37
CA ARG A 77 14.50 9.61 -25.45
C ARG A 77 15.76 9.18 -24.66
N GLN A 78 16.02 7.90 -24.62
CA GLN A 78 17.12 7.30 -23.86
C GLN A 78 18.27 6.81 -24.74
N PHE A 79 18.05 6.61 -26.04
CA PHE A 79 19.06 6.12 -26.97
C PHE A 79 19.88 7.23 -27.68
N ASN A 80 21.02 6.84 -28.23
CA ASN A 80 21.76 7.66 -29.20
C ASN A 80 20.91 7.87 -30.46
N ASP A 81 20.88 9.12 -30.98
CA ASP A 81 20.19 9.48 -32.24
C ASP A 81 20.89 8.88 -33.48
N ASP A 82 21.04 7.53 -33.49
CA ASP A 82 21.52 6.82 -34.67
C ASP A 82 20.30 6.21 -35.41
N PRO A 83 19.97 6.74 -36.61
CA PRO A 83 18.81 6.26 -37.37
C PRO A 83 18.85 4.78 -37.72
N ALA A 84 20.04 4.22 -37.94
CA ALA A 84 20.21 2.80 -38.28
C ALA A 84 19.94 1.90 -37.07
N LEU A 85 20.36 2.31 -35.88
CA LEU A 85 20.06 1.63 -34.61
C LEU A 85 18.56 1.67 -34.31
N ILE A 86 17.94 2.82 -34.46
CA ILE A 86 16.51 3.01 -34.25
C ILE A 86 15.69 2.11 -35.19
N ALA A 87 16.07 2.03 -36.48
CA ALA A 87 15.38 1.18 -37.45
C ALA A 87 15.50 -0.31 -37.09
N SER A 88 16.66 -0.74 -36.62
CA SER A 88 16.89 -2.13 -36.19
C SER A 88 16.09 -2.50 -34.92
N VAL A 89 16.01 -1.61 -33.93
CA VAL A 89 15.17 -1.77 -32.74
C VAL A 89 13.68 -1.78 -33.10
N THR A 90 13.27 -0.90 -34.01
CA THR A 90 11.89 -0.84 -34.49
C THR A 90 11.49 -2.15 -35.17
N ALA A 91 12.33 -2.69 -36.01
CA ALA A 91 12.08 -3.98 -36.68
C ALA A 91 11.98 -5.14 -35.68
N ALA A 92 12.84 -5.16 -34.65
CA ALA A 92 12.82 -6.17 -33.61
C ALA A 92 11.58 -6.10 -32.73
N LEU A 93 11.18 -4.89 -32.26
CA LEU A 93 10.00 -4.70 -31.42
C LEU A 93 8.67 -4.83 -32.17
N SER A 94 8.67 -4.74 -33.50
CA SER A 94 7.49 -4.98 -34.32
C SER A 94 7.26 -6.45 -34.67
N SER A 95 8.17 -7.34 -34.24
CA SER A 95 8.06 -8.79 -34.42
C SER A 95 7.81 -9.49 -33.10
N PRO A 96 7.20 -10.71 -33.11
CA PRO A 96 7.07 -11.50 -31.89
C PRO A 96 8.42 -11.80 -31.25
N LEU A 97 8.59 -11.47 -29.97
CA LEU A 97 9.78 -11.75 -29.18
C LEU A 97 9.54 -12.91 -28.23
N ALA A 98 10.55 -13.75 -28.00
CA ALA A 98 10.45 -14.85 -27.06
C ALA A 98 10.15 -14.34 -25.63
N ARG A 99 9.19 -14.98 -24.96
CA ARG A 99 8.70 -14.59 -23.64
C ARG A 99 9.73 -14.69 -22.52
N ASN A 100 10.58 -15.72 -22.57
CA ASN A 100 11.64 -16.02 -21.59
C ASN A 100 11.18 -15.96 -20.12
N GLY A 101 9.93 -16.30 -19.82
CA GLY A 101 9.33 -16.23 -18.47
C GLY A 101 10.05 -17.11 -17.42
N ASN A 102 10.73 -18.18 -17.86
CA ASN A 102 11.56 -19.03 -17.03
C ASN A 102 12.80 -18.33 -16.45
N LEU A 103 13.16 -17.16 -16.99
CA LEU A 103 14.25 -16.34 -16.49
C LEU A 103 13.79 -15.27 -15.49
N ALA A 104 12.47 -15.09 -15.27
CA ALA A 104 11.94 -14.17 -14.27
C ALA A 104 12.31 -14.65 -12.85
N CYS A 105 12.68 -13.70 -11.96
CA CYS A 105 12.94 -14.01 -10.56
C CYS A 105 11.60 -14.22 -9.83
N SER A 106 11.35 -15.44 -9.35
CA SER A 106 10.18 -15.67 -8.50
C SER A 106 10.38 -15.08 -7.11
N SER A 107 9.28 -14.72 -6.45
CA SER A 107 9.27 -14.19 -5.07
C SER A 107 9.88 -15.11 -4.00
N ASN A 108 10.08 -16.39 -4.33
CA ASN A 108 10.58 -17.44 -3.43
C ASN A 108 12.07 -17.78 -3.58
N GLY A 109 12.89 -16.88 -4.11
CA GLY A 109 14.35 -17.06 -4.14
C GLY A 109 14.83 -17.90 -5.29
N SER A 110 14.74 -17.40 -6.48
CA SER A 110 15.17 -18.05 -7.72
C SER A 110 16.68 -18.15 -7.87
N ALA A 111 17.09 -19.02 -8.80
CA ALA A 111 18.48 -19.33 -9.11
C ALA A 111 19.32 -18.07 -9.41
N ALA A 112 20.60 -18.12 -9.10
CA ALA A 112 21.54 -17.07 -9.43
C ALA A 112 21.53 -16.79 -10.94
N GLY A 113 21.23 -15.54 -11.33
CA GLY A 113 21.20 -15.12 -12.74
C GLY A 113 19.82 -14.82 -13.31
N CYS A 114 18.75 -14.91 -12.50
CA CYS A 114 17.41 -14.51 -12.94
C CYS A 114 17.33 -13.00 -13.25
N ASP A 115 16.27 -12.59 -13.96
CA ASP A 115 16.00 -11.23 -14.45
C ASP A 115 17.11 -10.61 -15.32
N PHE A 116 17.85 -11.45 -16.02
CA PHE A 116 18.83 -11.00 -17.00
C PHE A 116 18.91 -11.94 -18.19
N ILE A 117 18.99 -11.37 -19.41
CA ILE A 117 19.27 -12.10 -20.64
C ILE A 117 20.30 -11.32 -21.45
N ASP A 118 21.37 -12.01 -21.88
CA ASP A 118 22.35 -11.46 -22.82
C ASP A 118 21.84 -11.65 -24.25
N THR A 119 21.72 -10.56 -24.99
CA THR A 119 21.20 -10.56 -26.36
C THR A 119 22.08 -9.80 -27.31
N LYS A 120 22.10 -10.20 -28.56
CA LYS A 120 22.79 -9.51 -29.67
C LYS A 120 21.88 -8.50 -30.39
N SER A 121 20.62 -8.43 -30.05
CA SER A 121 19.66 -7.47 -30.60
C SER A 121 18.76 -6.95 -29.50
N VAL A 122 17.50 -7.38 -29.48
CA VAL A 122 16.49 -7.08 -28.46
C VAL A 122 15.96 -8.38 -27.90
N ALA A 123 15.83 -8.48 -26.62
CA ALA A 123 15.19 -9.57 -25.93
C ALA A 123 14.34 -9.06 -24.78
N LEU A 124 13.41 -9.86 -24.30
CA LEU A 124 12.60 -9.51 -23.15
C LEU A 124 12.44 -10.71 -22.21
N ILE A 125 12.13 -10.39 -20.96
CA ILE A 125 11.65 -11.35 -19.96
C ILE A 125 10.28 -10.86 -19.52
N TYR A 126 9.27 -11.70 -19.68
CA TYR A 126 7.93 -11.43 -19.16
C TYR A 126 7.77 -12.09 -17.79
N ASP A 127 7.62 -11.26 -16.77
CA ASP A 127 7.28 -11.69 -15.42
C ASP A 127 5.75 -11.69 -15.28
N GLU A 128 5.16 -12.88 -15.37
CA GLU A 128 3.72 -13.09 -15.29
C GLU A 128 3.15 -12.70 -13.93
N ASN A 129 3.89 -12.96 -12.84
CA ASN A 129 3.43 -12.68 -11.49
C ASN A 129 3.27 -11.17 -11.22
N ASN A 130 4.09 -10.36 -11.88
CA ASN A 130 4.09 -8.91 -11.72
C ASN A 130 3.53 -8.15 -12.94
N ALA A 131 3.02 -8.86 -13.96
CA ALA A 131 2.59 -8.31 -15.24
C ALA A 131 3.60 -7.29 -15.84
N ARG A 132 4.90 -7.64 -15.75
CA ARG A 132 6.02 -6.78 -16.13
C ARG A 132 6.83 -7.39 -17.27
N ILE A 133 7.20 -6.54 -18.23
CA ILE A 133 8.15 -6.87 -19.30
C ILE A 133 9.46 -6.14 -19.03
N ASN A 134 10.53 -6.90 -18.82
CA ASN A 134 11.88 -6.37 -18.74
C ASN A 134 12.55 -6.47 -20.12
N LEU A 135 12.89 -5.33 -20.72
CA LEU A 135 13.58 -5.25 -22.00
C LEU A 135 15.09 -5.26 -21.81
N PHE A 136 15.76 -5.96 -22.71
CA PHE A 136 17.21 -6.05 -22.79
C PHE A 136 17.66 -5.79 -24.22
N PHE A 137 18.73 -5.03 -24.37
CA PHE A 137 19.28 -4.65 -25.65
C PHE A 137 20.76 -5.01 -25.75
N ASP A 138 21.24 -5.19 -26.94
CA ASP A 138 22.68 -5.26 -27.19
C ASP A 138 23.34 -3.98 -26.66
N ARG A 139 24.58 -4.09 -26.20
CA ARG A 139 25.40 -3.00 -25.69
C ARG A 139 25.42 -1.77 -26.62
N ARG A 140 25.32 -1.97 -27.94
CA ARG A 140 25.29 -0.88 -28.93
C ARG A 140 24.07 0.03 -28.83
N TYR A 141 23.00 -0.42 -28.19
CA TYR A 141 21.74 0.30 -28.04
C TYR A 141 21.59 0.93 -26.65
N LEU A 142 22.68 1.01 -25.86
CA LEU A 142 22.59 1.51 -24.48
C LEU A 142 22.01 2.91 -24.41
N PRO A 143 21.12 3.13 -23.43
CA PRO A 143 20.53 4.43 -23.21
C PRO A 143 21.60 5.45 -22.81
N LYS A 144 21.49 6.65 -23.36
CA LYS A 144 22.24 7.80 -22.83
C LYS A 144 21.76 8.04 -21.40
N GLN A 145 22.69 8.37 -20.50
CA GLN A 145 22.30 8.93 -19.20
C GLN A 145 21.65 10.31 -19.47
N THR A 146 20.32 10.31 -19.51
CA THR A 146 19.54 11.55 -19.52
C THR A 146 19.29 11.96 -18.08
N ALA A 147 19.32 13.27 -17.82
CA ALA A 147 18.79 13.82 -16.59
C ALA A 147 17.30 13.44 -16.52
N GLU A 148 17.00 12.32 -15.87
CA GLU A 148 15.65 11.81 -15.74
C GLU A 148 14.79 12.81 -14.97
N ASN A 149 13.49 12.81 -15.25
CA ASN A 149 12.51 13.68 -14.61
C ASN A 149 12.60 13.57 -13.08
N GLN A 150 13.15 14.58 -12.43
CA GLN A 150 13.19 14.70 -10.97
C GLN A 150 11.79 14.75 -10.36
N TRP A 151 10.79 14.98 -11.21
CA TRP A 151 9.41 15.20 -10.83
C TRP A 151 8.50 14.11 -11.36
N TYR A 152 7.57 13.66 -10.53
CA TYR A 152 6.49 12.81 -10.98
C TYR A 152 5.65 13.54 -12.04
N GLN A 153 5.26 12.82 -13.07
CA GLN A 153 4.32 13.32 -14.05
C GLN A 153 2.90 12.92 -13.65
N PRO A 154 1.95 13.86 -13.65
CA PRO A 154 0.58 13.53 -13.32
C PRO A 154 0.00 12.55 -14.35
N THR A 155 -0.79 11.60 -13.88
CA THR A 155 -1.49 10.64 -14.72
C THR A 155 -2.45 11.37 -15.66
N ARG A 156 -2.31 11.11 -16.95
CA ARG A 156 -3.19 11.65 -17.97
C ARG A 156 -4.59 11.03 -17.87
N ASN A 157 -5.61 11.73 -18.43
CA ASN A 157 -7.00 11.28 -18.46
C ASN A 157 -7.63 11.11 -17.08
N THR A 158 -7.23 11.93 -16.11
CA THR A 158 -7.92 12.07 -14.84
C THR A 158 -8.97 13.16 -14.90
N GLU A 159 -10.05 13.01 -14.15
CA GLU A 159 -11.10 14.01 -14.01
C GLU A 159 -11.08 14.70 -12.64
N ASN A 160 -11.61 15.92 -12.59
CA ASN A 160 -11.83 16.60 -11.31
C ASN A 160 -12.99 15.94 -10.59
N ALA A 161 -12.79 15.66 -9.31
CA ALA A 161 -13.77 15.04 -8.44
C ALA A 161 -13.75 15.66 -7.05
N LEU A 162 -14.89 15.63 -6.37
CA LEU A 162 -14.95 15.76 -4.93
C LEU A 162 -14.77 14.36 -4.34
N ILE A 163 -13.66 14.14 -3.64
CA ILE A 163 -13.37 12.88 -2.95
C ILE A 163 -13.49 13.16 -1.46
N HIS A 164 -14.46 12.53 -0.83
CA HIS A 164 -14.77 12.74 0.57
C HIS A 164 -14.66 11.41 1.32
N GLN A 165 -13.75 11.35 2.29
CA GLN A 165 -13.58 10.25 3.21
C GLN A 165 -14.29 10.55 4.52
N GLN A 166 -15.06 9.60 5.03
CA GLN A 166 -15.78 9.73 6.29
C GLN A 166 -15.53 8.56 7.23
N ASN A 167 -15.35 8.89 8.50
CA ASN A 167 -15.22 7.93 9.59
C ASN A 167 -16.25 8.24 10.66
N ILE A 168 -17.08 7.25 10.98
CA ILE A 168 -18.13 7.33 11.99
C ILE A 168 -17.70 6.42 13.15
N ASN A 169 -17.60 6.98 14.34
CA ASN A 169 -17.34 6.22 15.56
C ASN A 169 -18.49 6.44 16.53
N PHE A 170 -18.93 5.40 17.16
CA PHE A 170 -19.91 5.51 18.23
C PHE A 170 -19.53 4.64 19.43
N VAL A 171 -19.92 5.12 20.60
CA VAL A 171 -19.83 4.41 21.88
C VAL A 171 -21.12 4.65 22.61
N ALA A 172 -21.71 3.61 23.16
CA ALA A 172 -22.91 3.71 23.97
C ALA A 172 -22.85 2.74 25.17
N ASP A 173 -23.10 3.27 26.32
CA ASP A 173 -23.35 2.51 27.54
C ASP A 173 -24.64 3.00 28.22
N GLU A 174 -24.93 2.53 29.45
CA GLU A 174 -26.17 2.89 30.18
C GLU A 174 -26.27 4.40 30.49
N ASP A 175 -25.14 5.09 30.65
CA ASP A 175 -25.07 6.47 31.16
C ASP A 175 -24.52 7.47 30.15
N TYR A 176 -23.85 6.97 29.11
CA TYR A 176 -23.13 7.78 28.14
C TYR A 176 -23.28 7.28 26.72
N GLN A 177 -23.59 8.18 25.82
CA GLN A 177 -23.63 7.91 24.39
C GLN A 177 -22.83 8.99 23.67
N SER A 178 -21.97 8.58 22.78
CA SER A 178 -21.16 9.47 21.96
C SER A 178 -21.12 8.98 20.52
N MET A 179 -21.28 9.88 19.59
CA MET A 179 -21.07 9.63 18.17
C MET A 179 -20.21 10.74 17.59
N THR A 180 -19.16 10.35 16.91
CA THR A 180 -18.25 11.25 16.22
C THR A 180 -18.23 10.93 14.75
N VAL A 181 -18.47 11.93 13.90
CA VAL A 181 -18.32 11.82 12.44
C VAL A 181 -17.19 12.74 12.02
N GLN A 182 -16.16 12.17 11.43
CA GLN A 182 -15.02 12.91 10.88
C GLN A 182 -15.07 12.81 9.37
N GLY A 183 -14.93 13.94 8.70
CA GLY A 183 -14.90 14.00 7.24
C GLY A 183 -13.66 14.75 6.74
N ASN A 184 -13.04 14.21 5.70
CA ASN A 184 -12.00 14.87 4.92
C ASN A 184 -12.40 14.88 3.46
N GLY A 185 -12.51 16.08 2.86
CA GLY A 185 -12.89 16.27 1.46
C GLY A 185 -11.79 16.96 0.67
N ALA A 186 -11.45 16.43 -0.51
CA ALA A 186 -10.58 17.06 -1.49
C ALA A 186 -11.34 17.27 -2.80
N LEU A 187 -11.36 18.50 -3.31
CA LEU A 187 -12.00 18.88 -4.57
C LEU A 187 -10.97 19.50 -5.50
N ALA A 188 -10.61 18.81 -6.58
CA ALA A 188 -9.75 19.40 -7.60
C ALA A 188 -10.49 20.50 -8.37
N MET A 189 -9.87 21.68 -8.45
CA MET A 189 -10.42 22.84 -9.16
C MET A 189 -9.64 23.16 -10.44
N THR A 190 -8.32 23.03 -10.36
CA THR A 190 -7.41 23.25 -11.47
C THR A 190 -6.60 21.98 -11.77
N GLU A 191 -5.67 22.03 -12.71
CA GLU A 191 -4.80 20.91 -13.03
C GLU A 191 -3.91 20.51 -11.84
N ASN A 192 -3.35 21.51 -11.12
CA ASN A 192 -2.44 21.34 -9.99
C ASN A 192 -2.95 22.02 -8.71
N GLY A 193 -4.26 22.22 -8.59
CA GLY A 193 -4.84 22.88 -7.44
C GLY A 193 -6.15 22.29 -6.98
N TYR A 194 -6.34 22.31 -5.67
CA TYR A 194 -7.49 21.69 -5.01
C TYR A 194 -7.88 22.44 -3.73
N PHE A 195 -9.15 22.29 -3.38
CA PHE A 195 -9.72 22.70 -2.10
C PHE A 195 -9.74 21.50 -1.16
N ASN A 196 -9.32 21.70 0.09
CA ASN A 196 -9.38 20.70 1.16
C ASN A 196 -10.28 21.17 2.28
N LEU A 197 -11.09 20.26 2.83
CA LEU A 197 -11.96 20.50 3.97
C LEU A 197 -11.88 19.33 4.95
N ASP A 198 -11.46 19.63 6.17
CA ASP A 198 -11.51 18.70 7.31
C ASP A 198 -12.54 19.20 8.32
N TRP A 199 -13.48 18.34 8.70
CA TRP A 199 -14.50 18.67 9.67
C TRP A 199 -14.78 17.51 10.61
N THR A 200 -15.27 17.83 11.79
CA THR A 200 -15.68 16.87 12.82
C THR A 200 -17.03 17.28 13.37
N TRP A 201 -17.96 16.33 13.42
CA TRP A 201 -19.18 16.46 14.18
C TRP A 201 -19.11 15.55 15.39
N LEU A 202 -19.42 16.11 16.57
CA LEU A 202 -19.47 15.41 17.83
C LEU A 202 -20.87 15.54 18.42
N GLY A 203 -21.51 14.42 18.68
CA GLY A 203 -22.74 14.35 19.46
C GLY A 203 -22.51 13.52 20.71
N GLN A 204 -22.72 14.08 21.86
CA GLN A 204 -22.60 13.42 23.17
C GLN A 204 -23.85 13.59 23.97
N ARG A 205 -24.26 12.55 24.67
CA ARG A 205 -25.37 12.55 25.61
C ARG A 205 -24.99 11.77 26.86
N SER A 206 -25.07 12.41 27.99
CA SER A 206 -24.95 11.79 29.29
C SER A 206 -26.23 12.03 30.10
N ARG A 207 -26.33 11.47 31.31
CA ARG A 207 -27.50 11.64 32.16
C ARG A 207 -27.84 13.12 32.47
N HIS A 208 -26.84 14.00 32.43
CA HIS A 208 -27.00 15.40 32.87
C HIS A 208 -26.66 16.43 31.80
N GLN A 209 -26.11 16.01 30.67
CA GLN A 209 -25.63 16.92 29.64
C GLN A 209 -25.80 16.34 28.25
N GLN A 210 -26.27 17.20 27.35
CA GLN A 210 -26.27 16.91 25.90
C GLN A 210 -25.45 17.99 25.19
N GLN A 211 -24.51 17.57 24.36
CA GLN A 211 -23.65 18.47 23.58
C GLN A 211 -23.70 18.01 22.12
N GLN A 212 -23.79 18.96 21.23
CA GLN A 212 -23.60 18.76 19.79
C GLN A 212 -22.72 19.88 19.26
N GLU A 213 -21.69 19.52 18.53
CA GLU A 213 -20.71 20.48 18.03
C GLU A 213 -20.26 20.09 16.65
N ILE A 214 -20.15 21.05 15.75
CA ILE A 214 -19.52 20.92 14.45
C ILE A 214 -18.29 21.81 14.43
N THR A 215 -17.12 21.19 14.22
CA THR A 215 -15.85 21.90 14.14
C THR A 215 -15.26 21.74 12.76
N VAL A 216 -14.91 22.83 12.11
CA VAL A 216 -14.09 22.82 10.90
C VAL A 216 -12.62 22.86 11.33
N ASN A 217 -11.92 21.77 11.09
CA ASN A 217 -10.51 21.65 11.51
C ASN A 217 -9.58 22.36 10.54
N ASN A 218 -9.82 22.20 9.24
CA ASN A 218 -9.08 22.84 8.15
C ASN A 218 -10.02 23.15 6.99
N ALA A 219 -9.84 24.30 6.37
CA ALA A 219 -10.55 24.67 5.13
C ALA A 219 -9.67 25.60 4.31
N TRP A 220 -9.05 25.07 3.27
CA TRP A 220 -8.11 25.84 2.47
C TRP A 220 -8.07 25.39 1.01
N PHE A 221 -7.71 26.33 0.14
CA PHE A 221 -7.35 26.10 -1.26
C PHE A 221 -5.84 26.11 -1.40
N ARG A 222 -5.30 25.18 -2.16
CA ARG A 222 -3.88 25.08 -2.52
C ARG A 222 -3.71 25.03 -4.02
N GLN A 223 -2.73 25.78 -4.52
CA GLN A 223 -2.26 25.76 -5.90
C GLN A 223 -0.78 25.48 -5.91
N ASP A 224 -0.35 24.41 -6.58
CA ASP A 224 1.06 24.14 -6.81
C ASP A 224 1.57 24.87 -8.07
N LEU A 225 2.78 25.40 -7.96
CA LEU A 225 3.45 26.19 -8.98
C LEU A 225 4.78 25.55 -9.36
N TRP A 226 4.97 25.30 -10.66
CA TRP A 226 6.21 24.75 -11.23
C TRP A 226 6.72 23.46 -10.58
N HIS A 227 5.84 22.69 -9.90
CA HIS A 227 6.16 21.47 -9.14
C HIS A 227 7.12 21.67 -7.93
N GLU A 228 7.52 22.88 -7.65
CA GLU A 228 8.50 23.23 -6.61
C GLU A 228 7.91 24.05 -5.46
N TYR A 229 6.90 24.85 -5.75
CA TYR A 229 6.32 25.79 -4.79
C TYR A 229 4.82 25.60 -4.69
N TYR A 230 4.26 26.13 -3.62
CA TYR A 230 2.81 26.18 -3.44
C TYR A 230 2.35 27.50 -2.85
N VAL A 231 1.11 27.83 -3.12
CA VAL A 231 0.36 28.89 -2.43
C VAL A 231 -0.89 28.25 -1.86
N GLN A 232 -1.19 28.56 -0.61
CA GLN A 232 -2.34 28.01 0.15
C GLN A 232 -3.05 29.15 0.86
N LEU A 233 -4.39 29.20 0.74
CA LEU A 233 -5.24 30.26 1.28
C LEU A 233 -6.39 29.62 2.06
N GLY A 234 -6.61 30.07 3.29
CA GLY A 234 -7.71 29.59 4.13
C GLY A 234 -7.29 29.32 5.56
N GLU A 235 -7.96 28.40 6.20
CA GLU A 235 -7.69 27.97 7.57
C GLU A 235 -6.84 26.72 7.57
N MET A 236 -5.60 26.80 8.07
CA MET A 236 -4.53 25.85 7.91
C MET A 236 -3.90 25.47 9.23
N ASP A 237 -3.60 24.19 9.39
CA ASP A 237 -2.81 23.65 10.50
C ASP A 237 -1.31 23.61 10.14
N THR A 238 -0.45 23.53 11.14
CA THR A 238 1.00 23.39 11.00
C THR A 238 1.44 21.99 10.57
N ARG A 239 0.59 20.98 10.77
CA ARG A 239 0.87 19.60 10.40
C ARG A 239 1.23 19.43 8.93
N ASP A 240 0.70 20.28 8.06
CA ASP A 240 1.00 20.27 6.63
C ASP A 240 2.45 20.63 6.30
N LEU A 241 3.15 21.37 7.19
CA LEU A 241 4.56 21.75 7.00
C LEU A 241 5.52 20.57 7.09
N PHE A 242 5.12 19.50 7.81
CA PHE A 242 5.88 18.26 7.90
C PHE A 242 5.04 17.13 7.31
N SER A 243 4.95 17.10 5.99
CA SER A 243 4.16 16.14 5.24
C SER A 243 4.74 15.93 3.84
N ALA A 244 4.29 14.90 3.13
CA ALA A 244 4.67 14.69 1.73
C ALA A 244 4.35 15.92 0.85
N ALA A 245 3.26 16.63 1.15
CA ALA A 245 2.85 17.82 0.41
C ALA A 245 3.54 19.11 0.87
N GLY A 246 3.92 19.22 2.15
CA GLY A 246 4.50 20.43 2.73
C GLY A 246 6.02 20.46 2.70
N GLY A 247 6.68 19.35 3.00
CA GLY A 247 8.14 19.31 3.12
C GLY A 247 8.63 18.71 4.45
N ASN A 248 9.89 18.95 4.78
CA ASN A 248 10.56 18.42 5.97
C ASN A 248 10.87 19.49 7.03
N ILE A 249 10.14 20.60 7.04
CA ILE A 249 10.37 21.65 8.01
C ILE A 249 9.71 21.26 9.33
N ASN A 250 10.54 20.88 10.29
CA ASN A 250 10.11 20.50 11.63
C ASN A 250 10.63 21.52 12.66
N LEU A 251 9.73 22.31 13.21
CA LEU A 251 9.95 23.33 14.22
C LEU A 251 9.04 23.01 15.42
N SER A 252 9.46 22.02 16.21
CA SER A 252 8.62 21.40 17.22
C SER A 252 8.31 22.27 18.44
N GLN A 253 9.11 23.31 18.67
CA GLN A 253 8.96 24.19 19.82
C GLN A 253 8.49 25.59 19.41
N LEU A 254 8.58 25.95 18.13
CA LEU A 254 8.04 27.20 17.64
C LEU A 254 6.51 27.19 17.77
N PRO A 255 5.87 28.27 18.28
CA PRO A 255 4.42 28.33 18.38
C PRO A 255 3.78 28.51 16.99
N LEU A 256 3.64 27.40 16.30
CA LEU A 256 2.98 27.30 15.00
C LEU A 256 1.54 26.84 15.25
N GLY A 257 0.64 27.76 15.52
CA GLY A 257 -0.78 27.46 15.72
C GLY A 257 -1.55 27.33 14.41
N LYS A 258 -2.83 27.00 14.52
CA LYS A 258 -3.78 27.06 13.42
C LYS A 258 -3.92 28.51 12.96
N ILE A 259 -3.83 28.75 11.65
CA ILE A 259 -3.83 30.08 11.05
C ILE A 259 -4.92 30.18 9.98
N ARG A 260 -5.64 31.30 9.99
CA ARG A 260 -6.54 31.72 8.90
C ARG A 260 -5.83 32.82 8.12
N GLY A 261 -5.36 32.50 6.91
CA GLY A 261 -4.54 33.45 6.16
C GLY A 261 -3.95 32.84 4.90
N LEU A 262 -2.77 33.33 4.55
CA LEU A 262 -1.99 32.92 3.38
C LEU A 262 -0.74 32.19 3.83
N ARG A 263 -0.44 31.09 3.15
CA ARG A 263 0.83 30.33 3.26
C ARG A 263 1.43 30.13 1.89
N THR A 264 2.73 30.23 1.79
CA THR A 264 3.49 29.87 0.61
C THR A 264 4.80 29.23 1.02
N GLY A 265 5.36 28.39 0.16
CA GLY A 265 6.60 27.69 0.45
C GLY A 265 7.03 26.73 -0.63
N SER A 266 8.11 26.03 -0.37
CA SER A 266 8.58 24.91 -1.19
C SER A 266 7.76 23.65 -0.89
N THR A 267 7.57 22.81 -1.90
CA THR A 267 6.88 21.52 -1.77
C THR A 267 7.73 20.35 -2.20
N ARG A 268 7.55 19.20 -1.57
CA ARG A 268 8.13 17.91 -1.99
C ARG A 268 7.09 17.00 -2.66
N ALA A 269 5.87 17.46 -2.81
CA ALA A 269 4.74 16.66 -3.30
C ALA A 269 4.99 15.99 -4.66
N TRP A 270 5.75 16.66 -5.53
CA TRP A 270 6.02 16.21 -6.88
C TRP A 270 7.34 15.46 -7.05
N ILE A 271 8.16 15.41 -5.99
CA ILE A 271 9.49 14.84 -6.05
C ILE A 271 9.41 13.33 -6.18
N ASN A 272 10.12 12.77 -7.16
CA ASN A 272 10.33 11.35 -7.26
C ASN A 272 11.48 10.93 -6.30
N PRO A 273 11.19 10.33 -5.13
CA PRO A 273 12.22 9.99 -4.15
C PRO A 273 13.21 8.95 -4.68
N VAL A 274 12.79 8.09 -5.61
CA VAL A 274 13.65 7.09 -6.24
C VAL A 274 14.75 7.76 -7.04
N GLN A 275 14.46 8.91 -7.65
CA GLN A 275 15.40 9.65 -8.47
C GLN A 275 16.34 10.55 -7.66
N GLN A 276 15.95 10.96 -6.48
CA GLN A 276 16.72 11.91 -5.66
C GLN A 276 17.57 11.25 -4.57
N SER A 277 17.22 10.08 -4.12
CA SER A 277 17.95 9.41 -3.07
C SER A 277 19.17 8.69 -3.65
N SER A 278 20.33 9.31 -3.57
CA SER A 278 21.59 8.61 -3.77
C SER A 278 21.98 7.88 -2.49
N GLY A 279 22.17 6.57 -2.57
CA GLY A 279 22.84 5.81 -1.53
C GLY A 279 24.36 6.09 -1.49
N THR A 280 25.09 5.35 -0.68
CA THR A 280 26.56 5.39 -0.67
C THR A 280 27.07 5.22 -2.11
N PRO A 281 27.85 6.18 -2.65
CA PRO A 281 28.36 6.06 -4.00
C PRO A 281 29.29 4.85 -4.11
N ILE A 282 29.01 4.00 -5.08
CA ILE A 282 29.83 2.83 -5.38
C ILE A 282 30.69 3.18 -6.58
N THR A 283 31.99 3.29 -6.38
CA THR A 283 32.96 3.53 -7.45
C THR A 283 33.69 2.25 -7.80
N VAL A 284 33.74 1.92 -9.09
CA VAL A 284 34.38 0.72 -9.62
C VAL A 284 35.49 1.13 -10.59
N LEU A 285 36.64 0.46 -10.49
CA LEU A 285 37.75 0.68 -11.39
C LEU A 285 37.75 -0.41 -12.48
N LEU A 286 37.58 -0.02 -13.73
CA LEU A 286 37.46 -0.91 -14.87
C LEU A 286 38.68 -0.80 -15.78
N SER A 287 39.34 -1.94 -16.08
CA SER A 287 40.45 -2.00 -17.00
C SER A 287 40.02 -1.97 -18.46
N HIS A 288 38.85 -2.54 -18.74
CA HIS A 288 38.17 -2.60 -20.03
C HIS A 288 36.73 -2.19 -19.86
N ASP A 289 36.03 -1.98 -20.97
CA ASP A 289 34.58 -1.81 -20.97
C ASP A 289 33.94 -3.06 -20.40
N ALA A 290 33.05 -2.89 -19.42
CA ALA A 290 32.50 -3.97 -18.62
C ALA A 290 31.00 -3.85 -18.40
N ARG A 291 30.35 -5.00 -18.28
CA ARG A 291 29.03 -5.13 -17.67
C ARG A 291 29.21 -5.39 -16.18
N ILE A 292 28.45 -4.70 -15.34
CA ILE A 292 28.47 -4.89 -13.89
C ILE A 292 27.05 -5.21 -13.43
N ASP A 293 26.89 -6.40 -12.89
CA ASP A 293 25.64 -6.81 -12.25
C ASP A 293 25.74 -6.58 -10.75
N ALA A 294 24.96 -5.63 -10.23
CA ALA A 294 24.85 -5.35 -8.81
C ALA A 294 23.75 -6.20 -8.20
N ARG A 295 24.07 -6.98 -7.16
CA ARG A 295 23.15 -7.92 -6.51
C ARG A 295 23.13 -7.75 -5.00
N ARG A 296 21.95 -8.02 -4.39
CA ARG A 296 21.76 -8.22 -2.96
C ARG A 296 21.38 -9.68 -2.72
N GLY A 297 22.33 -10.50 -2.28
CA GLY A 297 22.15 -11.94 -2.27
C GLY A 297 21.90 -12.48 -3.69
N HIS A 298 20.73 -13.06 -3.92
CA HIS A 298 20.35 -13.58 -5.24
C HIS A 298 19.60 -12.55 -6.12
N GLN A 299 19.11 -11.45 -5.53
CA GLN A 299 18.33 -10.42 -6.24
C GLN A 299 19.24 -9.50 -7.04
N LEU A 300 19.01 -9.40 -8.36
CA LEU A 300 19.63 -8.38 -9.20
C LEU A 300 19.00 -7.01 -8.89
N LEU A 301 19.83 -6.04 -8.50
CA LEU A 301 19.41 -4.66 -8.25
C LEU A 301 19.48 -3.80 -9.51
N ALA A 302 20.59 -3.95 -10.28
CA ALA A 302 20.79 -3.29 -11.56
C ALA A 302 21.93 -3.93 -12.35
N SER A 303 21.92 -3.72 -13.67
CA SER A 303 23.03 -4.03 -14.56
C SER A 303 23.52 -2.74 -15.23
N PHE A 304 24.84 -2.50 -15.15
CA PHE A 304 25.48 -1.32 -15.72
C PHE A 304 26.44 -1.74 -16.83
N TYR A 305 26.45 -0.98 -17.91
CA TYR A 305 27.46 -1.09 -18.95
C TYR A 305 28.30 0.17 -18.94
N LEU A 306 29.53 0.04 -18.55
CA LEU A 306 30.43 1.15 -18.29
C LEU A 306 31.72 1.02 -19.08
N ASN A 307 32.29 2.15 -19.46
CA ASN A 307 33.58 2.23 -20.16
C ASN A 307 34.73 2.00 -19.16
N ALA A 308 35.90 1.67 -19.69
CA ALA A 308 37.12 1.59 -18.91
C ALA A 308 37.39 2.91 -18.13
N GLY A 309 37.97 2.76 -16.96
CA GLY A 309 38.31 3.88 -16.07
C GLY A 309 37.61 3.77 -14.70
N ALA A 310 37.71 4.83 -13.90
CA ALA A 310 36.99 4.96 -12.65
C ALA A 310 35.53 5.37 -12.93
N GLN A 311 34.60 4.52 -12.60
CA GLN A 311 33.16 4.71 -12.87
C GLN A 311 32.37 4.67 -11.57
N THR A 312 31.43 5.58 -11.41
CA THR A 312 30.49 5.58 -10.26
C THR A 312 29.15 5.01 -10.72
N LEU A 313 28.66 4.01 -9.99
CA LEU A 313 27.39 3.37 -10.28
C LEU A 313 26.23 4.29 -9.86
N ASP A 314 25.17 4.29 -10.67
CA ASP A 314 23.91 4.92 -10.30
C ASP A 314 23.12 4.03 -9.33
N THR A 315 23.16 4.35 -8.05
CA THR A 315 22.54 3.58 -6.97
C THR A 315 21.12 4.05 -6.63
N ARG A 316 20.52 4.94 -7.42
CA ARG A 316 19.18 5.51 -7.14
C ARG A 316 18.06 4.48 -7.14
N SER A 317 18.19 3.41 -7.92
CA SER A 317 17.22 2.31 -7.96
C SER A 317 17.41 1.26 -6.85
N PHE A 318 18.46 1.36 -6.04
CA PHE A 318 18.73 0.37 -5.00
C PHE A 318 17.75 0.55 -3.84
N PRO A 319 17.26 -0.54 -3.23
CA PRO A 319 16.37 -0.46 -2.07
C PRO A 319 17.01 0.26 -0.88
N ASP A 320 16.17 0.86 -0.05
CA ASP A 320 16.60 1.44 1.23
C ASP A 320 17.12 0.36 2.18
N GLY A 321 18.08 0.74 3.01
CA GLY A 321 18.69 -0.14 4.01
C GLY A 321 20.21 -0.08 4.00
N SER A 322 20.83 -0.81 4.92
CA SER A 322 22.26 -1.07 4.98
C SER A 322 22.52 -2.53 4.66
N TYR A 323 23.24 -2.80 3.57
CA TYR A 323 23.51 -4.17 3.11
C TYR A 323 24.74 -4.21 2.21
N THR A 324 25.28 -5.40 2.02
CA THR A 324 26.39 -5.62 1.09
C THR A 324 25.84 -5.85 -0.32
N VAL A 325 26.32 -5.05 -1.26
CA VAL A 325 26.10 -5.22 -2.69
C VAL A 325 27.23 -6.06 -3.27
N THR A 326 26.88 -7.15 -3.93
CA THR A 326 27.82 -7.97 -4.69
C THR A 326 27.83 -7.49 -6.13
N LEU A 327 28.98 -6.99 -6.59
CA LEU A 327 29.20 -6.57 -7.95
C LEU A 327 29.87 -7.69 -8.73
N ALA A 328 29.19 -8.26 -9.70
CA ALA A 328 29.77 -9.21 -10.63
C ALA A 328 30.21 -8.45 -11.90
N ILE A 329 31.51 -8.38 -12.14
CA ILE A 329 32.10 -7.60 -13.22
C ILE A 329 32.47 -8.52 -14.38
N TYR A 330 31.85 -8.26 -15.53
CA TYR A 330 32.03 -9.02 -16.76
C TYR A 330 32.75 -8.19 -17.80
N GLU A 331 33.98 -8.55 -18.11
CA GLU A 331 34.78 -8.00 -19.23
C GLU A 331 34.77 -8.98 -20.38
N ASN A 332 34.46 -8.56 -21.59
CA ASN A 332 34.30 -9.42 -22.77
C ASN A 332 33.36 -10.63 -22.54
N ASN A 333 32.22 -10.38 -21.84
CA ASN A 333 31.20 -11.39 -21.47
C ASN A 333 31.72 -12.55 -20.58
N ARG A 334 32.88 -12.41 -19.97
CA ARG A 334 33.41 -13.36 -18.98
C ARG A 334 33.45 -12.69 -17.62
N LEU A 335 32.95 -13.38 -16.60
CA LEU A 335 33.08 -12.92 -15.22
C LEU A 335 34.56 -12.83 -14.86
N THR A 336 35.04 -11.60 -14.67
CA THR A 336 36.46 -11.34 -14.38
C THR A 336 36.70 -11.32 -12.88
N ARG A 337 35.79 -10.67 -12.13
CA ARG A 337 35.90 -10.58 -10.69
C ARG A 337 34.55 -10.26 -10.05
N THR A 338 34.49 -10.52 -8.74
CA THR A 338 33.36 -10.18 -7.89
C THR A 338 33.85 -9.31 -6.76
N GLU A 339 33.21 -8.15 -6.55
CA GLU A 339 33.50 -7.21 -5.47
C GLU A 339 32.33 -7.15 -4.51
N GLN A 340 32.60 -7.11 -3.22
CA GLN A 340 31.56 -6.88 -2.19
C GLN A 340 31.75 -5.47 -1.66
N VAL A 341 30.72 -4.64 -1.81
CA VAL A 341 30.75 -3.23 -1.45
C VAL A 341 29.65 -2.96 -0.44
N PRO A 342 29.96 -2.40 0.72
CA PRO A 342 28.94 -1.97 1.66
C PRO A 342 28.15 -0.81 1.04
N PHE A 343 26.85 -0.93 1.10
CA PHE A 343 25.90 0.06 0.62
C PHE A 343 24.93 0.43 1.72
N THR A 344 24.77 1.74 1.92
CA THR A 344 23.79 2.26 2.87
C THR A 344 22.97 3.32 2.18
N ARG A 345 21.68 3.12 2.19
CA ARG A 345 20.67 4.10 1.81
C ARG A 345 19.68 4.18 2.95
N THR A 346 19.61 5.32 3.59
CA THR A 346 18.59 5.56 4.61
C THR A 346 17.35 6.10 3.91
N GLY A 347 16.17 5.60 4.25
CA GLY A 347 14.88 6.14 3.78
C GLY A 347 14.60 7.58 4.22
N ILE A 348 15.54 8.19 4.94
CA ILE A 348 15.59 9.61 5.20
C ILE A 348 16.10 10.23 3.89
N THR A 349 15.23 10.92 3.18
CA THR A 349 15.61 11.71 1.99
C THR A 349 16.85 12.53 2.28
N PRO A 350 17.89 12.47 1.43
CA PRO A 350 19.08 13.25 1.61
C PRO A 350 18.72 14.73 1.75
N PHE A 351 19.44 15.44 2.57
CA PHE A 351 19.30 16.89 2.66
C PHE A 351 19.91 17.51 1.39
N ASP A 352 19.11 17.63 0.35
CA ASP A 352 19.58 18.02 -0.99
C ASP A 352 19.05 19.37 -1.45
N ARG A 353 18.01 19.90 -0.80
CA ARG A 353 17.32 21.11 -1.20
C ARG A 353 17.06 22.05 -0.04
N VAL A 354 17.08 23.33 -0.37
CA VAL A 354 16.58 24.39 0.51
C VAL A 354 15.07 24.32 0.53
N GLU A 355 14.51 24.13 1.71
CA GLU A 355 13.06 24.16 1.94
C GLU A 355 12.72 25.39 2.76
N TRP A 356 11.59 26.02 2.45
CA TRP A 356 11.14 27.22 3.16
C TRP A 356 9.62 27.34 3.14
N PHE A 357 9.10 28.06 4.12
CA PHE A 357 7.70 28.50 4.13
C PHE A 357 7.60 29.91 4.72
N MET A 358 6.57 30.60 4.32
CA MET A 358 6.10 31.85 4.92
C MET A 358 4.58 31.79 5.06
N GLN A 359 4.08 32.25 6.19
CA GLN A 359 2.65 32.37 6.40
C GLN A 359 2.31 33.63 7.21
N ALA A 360 1.16 34.22 6.90
CA ALA A 360 0.64 35.39 7.62
C ALA A 360 -0.88 35.34 7.66
N GLY A 361 -1.44 35.79 8.76
CA GLY A 361 -2.89 35.75 8.96
C GLY A 361 -3.26 36.00 10.41
N GLU A 362 -4.40 35.46 10.81
CA GLU A 362 -4.93 35.50 12.16
C GLU A 362 -4.91 34.10 12.77
N THR A 363 -4.65 34.04 14.07
CA THR A 363 -4.78 32.81 14.86
C THR A 363 -5.86 33.01 15.93
N ASP A 364 -6.68 31.99 16.17
CA ASP A 364 -7.61 32.03 17.30
C ASP A 364 -6.79 31.86 18.60
N ASN A 365 -7.08 32.69 19.60
CA ASN A 365 -6.56 32.48 20.93
C ASN A 365 -7.54 31.58 21.67
N ASP A 366 -7.05 30.38 22.09
CA ASP A 366 -7.84 29.41 22.90
C ASP A 366 -8.18 29.92 24.34
N ASP A 367 -7.64 31.01 24.74
CA ASP A 367 -8.05 31.66 25.98
C ASP A 367 -9.35 32.44 25.77
N MET A 368 -10.37 32.14 26.53
CA MET A 368 -11.72 32.71 26.70
C MET A 368 -11.97 34.16 26.24
N SER A 369 -11.07 34.80 25.55
CA SER A 369 -11.21 36.06 24.86
C SER A 369 -11.26 35.81 23.36
N ASP A 370 -12.40 36.16 22.77
CA ASP A 370 -12.69 36.12 21.31
C ASP A 370 -11.74 37.00 20.45
N GLU A 371 -10.57 37.37 20.98
CA GLU A 371 -9.60 38.24 20.30
C GLU A 371 -8.67 37.43 19.41
N ARG A 372 -8.95 37.48 18.13
CA ARG A 372 -8.03 37.04 17.10
C ARG A 372 -6.75 37.86 17.10
N SER A 373 -5.59 37.23 17.00
CA SER A 373 -4.33 37.95 16.94
C SER A 373 -3.64 37.74 15.62
N ALA A 374 -3.12 38.85 15.06
CA ALA A 374 -2.29 38.77 13.86
C ALA A 374 -1.01 38.01 14.15
N VAL A 375 -0.66 37.10 13.23
CA VAL A 375 0.53 36.29 13.31
C VAL A 375 1.26 36.27 11.96
N ALA A 376 2.60 36.33 12.01
CA ALA A 376 3.46 36.07 10.86
C ALA A 376 4.52 35.06 11.26
N GLN A 377 4.75 34.07 10.40
CA GLN A 377 5.69 32.98 10.66
C GLN A 377 6.47 32.66 9.39
N ALA A 378 7.74 32.34 9.55
CA ALA A 378 8.59 31.87 8.45
C ALA A 378 9.56 30.82 8.95
N GLY A 379 9.94 29.93 8.08
CA GLY A 379 10.97 28.93 8.37
C GLY A 379 11.73 28.52 7.13
N ILE A 380 12.98 28.12 7.35
CA ILE A 380 13.89 27.66 6.32
C ILE A 380 14.66 26.43 6.81
N ARG A 381 14.87 25.48 5.94
CA ARG A 381 15.72 24.33 6.14
C ARG A 381 16.82 24.34 5.09
N LEU A 382 18.08 24.39 5.57
CA LEU A 382 19.26 24.49 4.74
C LEU A 382 20.04 23.17 4.83
N PRO A 383 20.22 22.44 3.74
CA PRO A 383 21.16 21.33 3.68
C PRO A 383 22.59 21.87 3.70
N VAL A 384 23.38 21.45 4.69
CA VAL A 384 24.81 21.78 4.77
C VAL A 384 25.63 20.68 4.08
N THR A 385 25.24 19.44 4.31
CA THR A 385 25.75 18.25 3.61
C THR A 385 24.61 17.28 3.37
N SER A 386 24.83 16.19 2.66
CA SER A 386 23.84 15.13 2.48
C SER A 386 23.39 14.47 3.80
N THR A 387 24.15 14.65 4.89
CA THR A 387 23.90 14.08 6.20
C THR A 387 23.60 15.10 7.29
N LEU A 388 23.73 16.39 7.02
CA LEU A 388 23.59 17.48 7.97
C LEU A 388 22.69 18.58 7.41
N ALA A 389 21.65 18.94 8.14
CA ALA A 389 20.79 20.08 7.81
C ALA A 389 20.54 20.98 9.03
N ILE A 390 20.37 22.28 8.76
CA ILE A 390 19.99 23.28 9.74
C ILE A 390 18.59 23.78 9.39
N THR A 391 17.69 23.77 10.37
CA THR A 391 16.35 24.32 10.25
C THR A 391 16.23 25.51 11.18
N SER A 392 15.74 26.65 10.69
CA SER A 392 15.49 27.84 11.51
C SER A 392 14.12 28.40 11.18
N GLY A 393 13.41 28.86 12.19
CA GLY A 393 12.10 29.50 12.01
C GLY A 393 11.83 30.55 13.04
N ALA A 394 11.00 31.53 12.65
CA ALA A 394 10.63 32.66 13.48
C ALA A 394 9.10 32.86 13.46
N THR A 395 8.55 33.26 14.60
CA THR A 395 7.15 33.65 14.76
C THR A 395 7.07 35.00 15.41
N VAL A 396 6.21 35.85 14.88
CA VAL A 396 5.82 37.14 15.48
C VAL A 396 4.32 37.12 15.69
N LYS A 397 3.89 37.24 16.94
CA LYS A 397 2.48 37.26 17.35
C LYS A 397 2.27 38.40 18.35
N LYS A 398 1.49 39.41 17.98
CA LYS A 398 1.20 40.58 18.85
C LYS A 398 2.50 41.18 19.45
N ASN A 399 2.76 40.94 20.74
CA ASN A 399 3.93 41.45 21.46
C ASN A 399 5.02 40.35 21.72
N GLN A 400 4.88 39.18 21.14
CA GLN A 400 5.80 38.06 21.34
C GLN A 400 6.56 37.74 20.08
N ARG A 401 7.83 37.44 20.24
CA ARG A 401 8.72 36.99 19.13
C ARG A 401 9.43 35.74 19.55
N PHE A 402 9.44 34.77 18.66
CA PHE A 402 10.07 33.49 18.90
C PHE A 402 11.03 33.16 17.75
N LEU A 403 12.13 32.54 18.10
CA LEU A 403 13.10 32.00 17.16
C LEU A 403 13.47 30.59 17.59
N GLU A 404 13.33 29.62 16.70
CA GLU A 404 13.80 28.25 16.88
C GLU A 404 14.86 27.93 15.84
N SER A 405 15.96 27.28 16.26
CA SER A 405 16.98 26.75 15.37
C SER A 405 17.28 25.32 15.76
N ALA A 406 17.30 24.41 14.77
CA ALA A 406 17.53 23.00 14.94
C ALA A 406 18.63 22.52 13.98
N VAL A 407 19.39 21.54 14.44
CA VAL A 407 20.41 20.82 13.66
C VAL A 407 20.04 19.37 13.62
N ASP A 408 19.88 18.84 12.43
CA ASP A 408 19.61 17.43 12.15
C ASP A 408 20.85 16.80 11.53
N TRP A 409 21.35 15.71 12.11
CA TRP A 409 22.43 14.93 11.56
C TRP A 409 22.08 13.46 11.57
N SER A 410 22.30 12.80 10.42
CA SER A 410 22.05 11.35 10.29
C SER A 410 23.17 10.73 9.47
N ARG A 411 23.76 9.66 9.98
CA ARG A 411 24.84 8.94 9.31
C ARG A 411 24.71 7.44 9.49
N GLY A 412 24.85 6.72 8.38
CA GLY A 412 25.05 5.28 8.38
C GLY A 412 26.51 4.94 8.68
N PHE A 413 26.71 3.92 9.50
CA PHE A 413 28.01 3.31 9.80
C PHE A 413 28.00 1.89 9.29
N ASN A 414 29.11 1.43 8.75
CA ASN A 414 29.31 0.07 8.28
C ASN A 414 30.78 -0.30 8.55
N THR A 415 31.16 -0.34 9.83
CA THR A 415 32.54 -0.60 10.26
C THR A 415 32.56 -1.71 11.34
N GLY A 416 32.54 -2.97 10.88
CA GLY A 416 32.71 -4.13 11.74
C GLY A 416 31.61 -4.28 12.81
N PRO A 417 31.90 -4.01 14.12
CA PRO A 417 30.92 -4.27 15.17
C PRO A 417 29.79 -3.21 15.25
N ILE A 418 29.85 -2.12 14.47
CA ILE A 418 28.87 -1.04 14.47
C ILE A 418 28.37 -0.90 13.04
N ASP A 419 27.30 -1.60 12.75
CA ASP A 419 26.53 -1.52 11.52
C ASP A 419 25.19 -0.88 11.83
N GLY A 420 24.89 0.33 11.36
CA GLY A 420 23.60 0.93 11.66
C GLY A 420 23.51 2.41 11.34
N VAL A 421 22.37 2.99 11.70
CA VAL A 421 22.08 4.41 11.46
C VAL A 421 22.01 5.14 12.79
N LEU A 422 22.85 6.16 12.93
CA LEU A 422 22.77 7.12 14.01
C LEU A 422 22.09 8.39 13.52
N SER A 423 20.99 8.78 14.16
CA SER A 423 20.26 10.01 13.89
C SER A 423 20.27 10.89 15.14
N THR A 424 20.56 12.16 14.96
CA THR A 424 20.55 13.14 16.03
C THR A 424 19.80 14.40 15.62
N ARG A 425 19.08 14.98 16.55
CA ARG A 425 18.43 16.27 16.43
C ARG A 425 18.65 17.11 17.67
N PHE A 426 19.12 18.32 17.49
CA PHE A 426 19.24 19.33 18.53
C PHE A 426 18.47 20.57 18.12
N SER A 427 17.52 21.01 18.94
CA SER A 427 16.76 22.23 18.69
C SER A 427 16.82 23.13 19.91
N TYR A 428 16.85 24.43 19.68
CA TYR A 428 16.81 25.48 20.68
C TYR A 428 15.82 26.56 20.31
N LEU A 429 14.93 26.91 21.23
CA LEU A 429 13.95 27.99 21.14
C LEU A 429 14.34 29.14 22.05
N TYR A 430 14.20 30.35 21.54
CA TYR A 430 14.31 31.60 22.27
C TYR A 430 13.04 32.43 22.04
N GLY A 431 12.44 32.92 23.13
CA GLY A 431 11.29 33.84 23.12
C GLY A 431 11.62 35.16 23.82
N SER A 432 10.98 36.24 23.35
CA SER A 432 11.23 37.62 23.82
C SER A 432 10.82 37.87 25.28
N GLN A 433 10.02 37.00 25.87
CA GLN A 433 9.54 37.12 27.29
C GLN A 433 10.16 36.03 28.18
N GLY A 434 11.42 35.73 27.99
CA GLY A 434 12.13 34.73 28.79
C GLY A 434 11.85 33.27 28.46
N GLN A 435 11.03 32.98 27.42
CA GLN A 435 10.79 31.63 27.00
C GLN A 435 12.07 31.01 26.42
N ARG A 436 12.40 29.81 26.88
CA ARG A 436 13.55 29.02 26.40
C ARG A 436 13.15 27.58 26.28
N GLY A 437 13.39 27.02 25.11
CA GLY A 437 13.11 25.61 24.84
C GLY A 437 14.32 24.89 24.29
N ASN A 438 14.44 23.58 24.55
CA ASN A 438 15.43 22.75 23.89
C ASN A 438 14.92 21.34 23.70
N ILE A 439 15.26 20.77 22.55
CA ILE A 439 15.06 19.35 22.22
C ILE A 439 16.42 18.75 21.93
N GLN A 440 16.65 17.56 22.48
CA GLN A 440 17.79 16.74 22.19
C GLN A 440 17.29 15.33 21.93
N GLN A 441 17.54 14.84 20.75
CA GLN A 441 17.15 13.49 20.32
C GLN A 441 18.35 12.80 19.73
N ILE A 442 18.59 11.57 20.16
CA ILE A 442 19.61 10.69 19.63
C ILE A 442 18.98 9.33 19.47
N SER A 443 19.06 8.75 18.30
CA SER A 443 18.60 7.39 18.05
C SER A 443 19.63 6.62 17.24
N TYR A 444 19.87 5.40 17.67
CA TYR A 444 20.71 4.43 16.99
C TYR A 444 19.95 3.12 16.84
N ASN A 445 20.03 2.50 15.70
CA ASN A 445 19.36 1.23 15.43
C ASN A 445 20.20 0.37 14.50
N ASP A 446 20.73 -0.70 15.03
CA ASP A 446 21.17 -1.94 14.38
C ASP A 446 21.82 -2.88 15.41
N GLY A 447 21.46 -4.17 15.40
CA GLY A 447 21.90 -5.13 16.41
C GLY A 447 21.40 -4.81 17.83
N PHE A 448 21.40 -3.54 18.22
CA PHE A 448 20.72 -2.99 19.38
C PHE A 448 20.06 -1.66 19.02
N SER A 449 19.10 -1.23 19.82
CA SER A 449 18.50 0.10 19.66
C SER A 449 18.74 0.95 20.89
N LEU A 450 19.14 2.20 20.67
CA LEU A 450 19.29 3.23 21.69
C LEU A 450 18.46 4.44 21.29
N SER A 451 17.58 4.88 22.19
CA SER A 451 16.81 6.11 22.02
C SER A 451 17.01 6.99 23.23
N PHE A 452 17.48 8.19 23.00
CA PHE A 452 17.59 9.26 23.99
C PHE A 452 16.74 10.43 23.49
N TYR A 453 15.84 10.89 24.34
CA TYR A 453 14.99 12.03 24.06
C TYR A 453 14.90 12.94 25.27
N ARG A 454 15.22 14.21 25.09
CA ARG A 454 15.02 15.26 26.09
C ARG A 454 14.30 16.45 25.44
N ASN A 455 13.22 16.86 26.07
CA ASN A 455 12.46 18.03 25.68
C ASN A 455 12.22 18.89 26.92
N ALA A 456 12.54 20.17 26.86
CA ALA A 456 12.31 21.09 27.93
C ALA A 456 11.84 22.44 27.40
N LEU A 457 10.85 23.02 28.08
CA LEU A 457 10.37 24.39 27.88
C LEU A 457 10.33 25.07 29.24
N SER A 458 10.88 26.26 29.33
CA SER A 458 10.87 27.12 30.52
C SER A 458 10.50 28.54 30.13
N ALA A 459 9.85 29.26 31.05
CA ALA A 459 9.56 30.69 30.95
C ALA A 459 9.76 31.29 32.34
N ASP A 460 9.87 32.63 32.40
CA ASP A 460 10.15 33.31 33.67
C ASP A 460 9.10 33.06 34.75
N ASN A 461 7.86 32.92 34.35
CA ASN A 461 6.71 32.73 35.27
C ASN A 461 6.01 31.36 35.17
N CYS A 462 6.39 30.47 34.26
CA CYS A 462 5.68 29.22 33.97
C CYS A 462 4.13 29.34 33.91
N ASP A 463 3.63 30.52 33.55
CA ASP A 463 2.23 30.82 33.43
C ASP A 463 1.73 30.52 32.01
N SER A 464 0.54 29.96 31.88
CA SER A 464 -0.09 29.67 30.59
C SER A 464 -0.19 30.90 29.68
N SER A 465 -0.44 32.06 30.28
CA SER A 465 -0.55 33.36 29.59
C SER A 465 0.81 33.90 29.13
N SER A 466 1.92 33.52 29.75
CA SER A 466 3.27 34.01 29.44
C SER A 466 4.00 33.21 28.39
N THR A 467 3.66 31.93 28.17
CA THR A 467 4.32 31.07 27.19
C THR A 467 3.87 31.33 25.75
N GLY A 468 2.69 31.88 25.55
CA GLY A 468 2.13 32.14 24.21
C GLY A 468 1.90 30.89 23.36
N PHE A 469 1.96 29.70 23.96
CA PHE A 469 1.70 28.42 23.31
C PHE A 469 0.26 28.01 23.62
N ASP A 470 -0.56 27.91 22.60
CA ASP A 470 -1.95 27.47 22.70
C ASP A 470 -2.10 26.00 23.14
N ALA A 471 -1.03 25.21 23.09
CA ALA A 471 -1.05 23.77 23.36
C ALA A 471 -0.33 23.34 24.66
N VAL A 472 0.42 24.23 25.33
CA VAL A 472 1.25 23.85 26.51
C VAL A 472 1.07 24.86 27.62
N ASN A 473 0.28 24.47 28.60
CA ASN A 473 0.11 25.26 29.82
C ASN A 473 1.27 25.05 30.79
N GLY A 474 2.25 25.97 30.80
CA GLY A 474 3.32 25.96 31.80
C GLY A 474 4.70 25.54 31.30
N CYS A 475 5.61 25.32 32.25
CA CYS A 475 6.95 24.83 32.00
C CYS A 475 6.99 23.31 32.11
N TYR A 476 7.76 22.65 31.25
CA TYR A 476 7.93 21.21 31.33
C TYR A 476 9.36 20.76 31.03
N ARG A 477 9.71 19.61 31.54
CA ARG A 477 10.94 18.90 31.20
C ARG A 477 10.65 17.43 31.12
N SER A 478 10.91 16.82 30.00
CA SER A 478 10.81 15.39 29.77
C SER A 478 12.18 14.85 29.37
N LEU A 479 12.59 13.76 29.99
CA LEU A 479 13.78 12.99 29.64
C LEU A 479 13.36 11.53 29.50
N SER A 480 13.69 10.90 28.39
CA SER A 480 13.49 9.48 28.15
C SER A 480 14.75 8.87 27.56
N VAL A 481 15.19 7.76 28.14
CA VAL A 481 16.28 6.95 27.63
C VAL A 481 15.80 5.53 27.52
N MET A 482 15.93 4.91 26.37
CA MET A 482 15.55 3.54 26.13
C MET A 482 16.67 2.81 25.41
N PHE A 483 17.02 1.64 25.92
CA PHE A 483 17.99 0.74 25.35
C PHE A 483 17.35 -0.63 25.16
N SER A 484 17.56 -1.24 23.99
CA SER A 484 17.03 -2.58 23.71
C SER A 484 18.06 -3.38 22.93
N VAL A 485 18.21 -4.65 23.29
CA VAL A 485 19.20 -5.54 22.70
C VAL A 485 18.69 -6.97 22.63
N PRO A 486 18.89 -7.68 21.51
CA PRO A 486 18.65 -9.11 21.44
C PRO A 486 19.75 -9.87 22.19
N VAL A 487 19.35 -10.81 23.06
CA VAL A 487 20.25 -11.68 23.84
C VAL A 487 19.87 -13.13 23.57
N GLY A 488 20.46 -13.72 22.54
CA GLY A 488 20.05 -15.04 22.04
C GLY A 488 18.63 -14.98 21.46
N SER A 489 17.71 -15.81 21.98
CA SER A 489 16.30 -15.80 21.60
C SER A 489 15.45 -14.79 22.40
N TRP A 490 16.05 -14.08 23.36
CA TRP A 490 15.39 -13.09 24.18
C TRP A 490 15.66 -11.68 23.71
N TYR A 491 14.74 -10.78 24.03
CA TYR A 491 14.87 -9.36 23.80
C TYR A 491 14.86 -8.63 25.14
N ALA A 492 15.97 -7.99 25.47
CA ALA A 492 16.11 -7.24 26.71
C ALA A 492 15.94 -5.75 26.45
N ASN A 493 15.19 -5.07 27.30
CA ASN A 493 15.01 -3.63 27.27
C ASN A 493 15.25 -2.98 28.63
N LEU A 494 15.78 -1.77 28.62
CA LEU A 494 15.99 -0.94 29.80
C LEU A 494 15.54 0.49 29.46
N GLY A 495 14.64 1.03 30.28
CA GLY A 495 14.09 2.36 30.08
C GLY A 495 14.21 3.21 31.35
N TYR A 496 14.45 4.51 31.14
CA TYR A 496 14.38 5.55 32.18
C TYR A 496 13.58 6.73 31.65
N SER A 497 12.69 7.27 32.48
CA SER A 497 12.01 8.52 32.20
C SER A 497 11.97 9.44 33.43
N ASP A 498 12.11 10.75 33.20
CA ASP A 498 11.94 11.82 34.21
C ASP A 498 11.10 12.92 33.59
N ASN A 499 9.83 13.01 33.99
CA ASN A 499 8.90 14.00 33.52
C ASN A 499 8.59 14.99 34.63
N ARG A 500 8.68 16.28 34.32
CA ARG A 500 8.40 17.36 35.26
C ARG A 500 7.54 18.40 34.56
N ASN A 501 6.41 18.72 35.17
CA ASN A 501 5.49 19.75 34.71
C ASN A 501 5.27 20.75 35.86
N GLU A 502 5.33 22.03 35.52
CA GLU A 502 4.99 23.14 36.41
C GLU A 502 3.99 24.04 35.68
N GLY A 503 2.80 24.18 36.19
CA GLY A 503 1.74 25.01 35.59
C GLY A 503 0.92 25.76 36.62
N ARG A 504 0.38 26.86 36.20
CA ARG A 504 -0.52 27.70 37.00
C ARG A 504 -1.91 27.59 36.41
N TYR A 505 -2.85 27.03 37.19
CA TYR A 505 -4.25 27.00 36.81
C TYR A 505 -5.00 28.11 37.51
N VAL A 506 -5.76 28.93 36.75
CA VAL A 506 -6.69 29.90 37.28
C VAL A 506 -8.10 29.28 37.19
N SER A 507 -8.65 28.90 38.35
CA SER A 507 -10.04 28.43 38.41
C SER A 507 -10.93 29.60 38.70
N ARG A 508 -11.75 30.02 37.72
CA ARG A 508 -12.88 30.91 37.94
C ARG A 508 -14.09 30.09 38.36
N ARG A 509 -14.49 30.17 39.59
CA ARG A 509 -15.75 29.62 40.06
C ARG A 509 -16.85 30.58 39.73
N GLU A 510 -17.66 30.32 38.72
CA GLU A 510 -18.96 30.99 38.58
C GLU A 510 -19.84 30.52 39.73
N LEU A 511 -20.22 31.50 40.59
CA LEU A 511 -21.23 31.29 41.63
C LEU A 511 -22.58 31.05 40.94
N PRO A 512 -23.34 29.99 41.30
CA PRO A 512 -24.72 29.84 40.86
C PRO A 512 -25.49 31.12 41.30
N ASN A 513 -26.31 31.67 40.41
CA ASN A 513 -27.20 32.76 40.68
C ASN A 513 -27.96 32.57 41.99
N SER A 514 -27.51 33.19 43.09
CA SER A 514 -28.30 33.38 44.29
C SER A 514 -28.84 34.81 44.22
N ASP A 515 -30.15 34.94 44.25
CA ASP A 515 -30.95 36.18 44.23
C ASP A 515 -30.76 37.01 45.51
N ASP A 516 -29.62 36.93 46.17
CA ASP A 516 -29.37 37.77 47.36
C ASP A 516 -28.48 38.97 47.00
N ARG A 517 -29.17 40.08 46.82
CA ARG A 517 -28.60 41.43 46.77
C ARG A 517 -28.01 41.75 48.13
N HIS A 518 -26.77 41.57 48.35
CA HIS A 518 -25.85 42.31 49.24
C HIS A 518 -24.57 41.51 49.51
N ASP A 519 -23.73 41.46 48.54
CA ASP A 519 -22.29 41.34 48.84
C ASP A 519 -21.50 41.81 47.62
N ASN A 520 -20.60 42.79 47.82
CA ASN A 520 -19.64 43.23 46.83
C ASN A 520 -18.53 42.16 46.64
N GLY A 521 -18.91 40.91 46.35
CA GLY A 521 -18.02 39.80 46.16
C GLY A 521 -17.34 39.87 44.80
N LEU A 522 -16.11 40.37 44.78
CA LEU A 522 -15.18 40.14 43.68
C LEU A 522 -15.10 38.64 43.39
N PRO A 523 -15.11 38.21 42.12
CA PRO A 523 -14.98 36.80 41.79
C PRO A 523 -13.68 36.27 42.39
N TRP A 524 -13.77 35.24 43.20
CA TRP A 524 -12.63 34.59 43.80
C TRP A 524 -11.89 33.85 42.69
N GLU A 525 -10.79 34.41 42.19
CA GLU A 525 -9.83 33.71 41.38
C GLU A 525 -8.92 32.88 42.31
N SER A 526 -9.10 31.59 42.33
CA SER A 526 -8.17 30.74 43.01
C SER A 526 -7.08 30.26 42.03
N VAL A 527 -5.86 30.67 42.32
CA VAL A 527 -4.68 30.28 41.57
C VAL A 527 -4.08 29.03 42.18
N TYR A 528 -4.09 27.96 41.45
CA TYR A 528 -3.45 26.72 41.87
C TYR A 528 -2.14 26.53 41.09
N MET A 529 -1.03 26.41 41.79
CA MET A 529 0.25 25.99 41.23
C MET A 529 0.30 24.49 41.27
N THR A 530 0.33 23.85 40.13
CA THR A 530 0.55 22.39 40.03
C THR A 530 2.00 22.13 39.68
N ARG A 531 2.67 21.34 40.54
CA ARG A 531 4.00 20.84 40.25
C ARG A 531 3.96 19.34 40.33
N SER A 532 4.17 18.69 39.22
CA SER A 532 4.24 17.24 39.16
C SER A 532 5.63 16.79 38.68
N ARG A 533 6.14 15.76 39.28
CA ARG A 533 7.35 15.07 38.82
C ARG A 533 7.15 13.57 38.92
N SER A 534 7.35 12.90 37.81
CA SER A 534 7.27 11.46 37.70
C SER A 534 8.60 10.91 37.18
N GLN A 535 9.21 10.01 37.89
CA GLN A 535 10.42 9.30 37.50
C GLN A 535 10.11 7.83 37.40
N ALA A 536 10.49 7.19 36.31
CA ALA A 536 10.27 5.76 36.11
C ALA A 536 11.52 5.07 35.57
N TRP A 537 11.80 3.89 36.13
CA TRP A 537 12.73 2.92 35.60
C TRP A 537 11.96 1.68 35.19
N GLN A 538 12.30 1.12 34.06
CA GLN A 538 11.69 -0.11 33.55
C GLN A 538 12.78 -1.01 32.98
N ALA A 539 12.73 -2.29 33.32
CA ALA A 539 13.57 -3.32 32.75
C ALA A 539 12.68 -4.46 32.29
N GLY A 540 12.87 -4.92 31.07
CA GLY A 540 12.05 -5.97 30.49
C GLY A 540 12.88 -7.01 29.78
N LEU A 541 12.39 -8.25 29.80
CA LEU A 541 12.92 -9.37 29.07
C LEU A 541 11.75 -10.08 28.40
N SER A 542 11.79 -10.24 27.09
CA SER A 542 10.73 -10.90 26.34
C SER A 542 11.28 -11.95 25.38
N ASN A 543 10.49 -12.99 25.14
CA ASN A 543 10.79 -14.04 24.17
C ASN A 543 9.53 -14.41 23.41
N ALA A 544 9.68 -14.70 22.13
CA ALA A 544 8.64 -15.24 21.26
C ALA A 544 9.16 -16.56 20.67
N PHE A 545 8.41 -17.61 20.91
CA PHE A 545 8.73 -18.95 20.45
C PHE A 545 7.56 -19.53 19.66
N SER A 546 7.82 -20.08 18.48
CA SER A 546 6.81 -20.69 17.64
C SER A 546 7.14 -22.16 17.39
N THR A 547 6.16 -23.04 17.62
CA THR A 547 6.29 -24.47 17.37
C THR A 547 4.96 -25.06 16.91
N ARG A 548 4.95 -25.78 15.78
CA ARG A 548 3.78 -26.50 15.22
C ARG A 548 2.49 -25.66 15.17
N GLY A 549 2.59 -24.37 14.84
CA GLY A 549 1.45 -23.46 14.78
C GLY A 549 1.04 -22.84 16.14
N LEU A 550 1.67 -23.24 17.23
CA LEU A 550 1.51 -22.61 18.52
C LEU A 550 2.57 -21.53 18.71
N ASN A 551 2.16 -20.29 18.94
CA ASN A 551 3.04 -19.19 19.30
C ASN A 551 2.95 -18.95 20.80
N ILE A 552 4.10 -18.90 21.45
CA ILE A 552 4.24 -18.65 22.88
C ILE A 552 5.03 -17.36 23.05
N ASN A 553 4.42 -16.36 23.65
CA ASN A 553 5.10 -15.13 24.02
C ASN A 553 5.20 -15.06 25.53
N SER A 554 6.40 -14.79 26.04
CA SER A 554 6.63 -14.61 27.46
C SER A 554 7.38 -13.32 27.71
N SER A 555 7.01 -12.57 28.74
CA SER A 555 7.73 -11.37 29.13
C SER A 555 7.75 -11.19 30.65
N ILE A 556 8.88 -10.70 31.10
CA ILE A 556 9.10 -10.29 32.51
C ILE A 556 9.41 -8.80 32.43
N ASN A 557 8.69 -8.00 33.18
CA ASN A 557 8.91 -6.57 33.26
C ASN A 557 8.99 -6.17 34.76
N LEU A 558 9.98 -5.36 35.04
CA LEU A 558 10.19 -4.78 36.39
C LEU A 558 10.12 -3.25 36.23
N PHE A 559 9.46 -2.60 37.15
CA PHE A 559 9.39 -1.15 37.14
C PHE A 559 9.56 -0.55 38.54
N MET A 560 10.06 0.65 38.56
CA MET A 560 10.12 1.49 39.76
C MET A 560 9.70 2.90 39.32
N ARG A 561 8.65 3.41 39.94
CA ARG A 561 8.09 4.75 39.67
C ARG A 561 8.13 5.55 40.96
N ASN A 562 8.46 6.83 40.83
CA ASN A 562 8.47 7.78 41.93
C ASN A 562 7.70 9.01 41.51
N ASP A 563 6.49 9.16 42.03
CA ASP A 563 5.62 10.31 41.79
C ASP A 563 5.66 11.26 42.98
N HIS A 564 6.13 12.50 42.75
CA HIS A 564 6.25 13.50 43.82
C HIS A 564 4.95 14.27 44.06
N SER A 565 3.90 14.03 43.29
CA SER A 565 2.59 14.63 43.48
C SER A 565 1.54 13.75 44.12
N GLY A 566 1.90 12.52 44.52
CA GLY A 566 0.99 11.50 45.05
C GLY A 566 1.67 10.56 46.05
N ASP A 567 1.18 9.34 46.19
CA ASP A 567 1.55 8.33 47.23
C ASP A 567 2.97 7.82 47.23
N GLY A 568 3.92 8.50 46.61
CA GLY A 568 5.34 8.21 46.76
C GLY A 568 5.89 7.17 45.81
N LYS A 569 6.78 6.29 46.35
CA LYS A 569 7.52 5.33 45.52
C LYS A 569 6.72 4.05 45.31
N ASP A 570 6.41 3.79 44.06
CA ASP A 570 5.82 2.54 43.60
C ASP A 570 6.87 1.68 42.89
N LYS A 571 6.89 0.39 43.20
CA LYS A 571 7.74 -0.58 42.56
C LYS A 571 7.02 -1.90 42.42
N GLY A 572 7.23 -2.52 41.32
CA GLY A 572 6.54 -3.76 40.98
C GLY A 572 7.14 -4.49 39.81
N GLY A 573 6.48 -5.54 39.44
CA GLY A 573 6.81 -6.29 38.24
C GLY A 573 5.62 -7.07 37.75
N PHE A 574 5.67 -7.46 36.50
CA PHE A 574 4.68 -8.35 35.91
C PHE A 574 5.35 -9.43 35.07
N LEU A 575 4.78 -10.61 35.15
CA LEU A 575 5.09 -11.76 34.32
C LEU A 575 3.91 -12.01 33.43
N SER A 576 4.11 -11.94 32.10
CA SER A 576 3.10 -12.24 31.12
C SER A 576 3.45 -13.47 30.31
N VAL A 577 2.47 -14.34 30.10
CA VAL A 577 2.56 -15.47 29.19
C VAL A 577 1.32 -15.45 28.31
N SER A 578 1.52 -15.51 27.01
CA SER A 578 0.43 -15.67 26.06
C SER A 578 0.70 -16.82 25.09
N LEU A 579 -0.31 -17.61 24.86
CA LEU A 579 -0.35 -18.72 23.94
C LEU A 579 -1.32 -18.38 22.83
N SER A 580 -0.91 -18.59 21.58
CA SER A 580 -1.79 -18.40 20.46
C SER A 580 -1.66 -19.53 19.45
N LEU A 581 -2.80 -20.00 18.97
CA LEU A 581 -2.92 -21.12 18.04
C LEU A 581 -3.71 -20.66 16.82
N ALA A 582 -3.05 -20.70 15.67
CA ALA A 582 -3.74 -20.52 14.39
C ALA A 582 -4.19 -21.88 13.85
N HIS A 583 -5.44 -21.97 13.44
CA HIS A 583 -6.02 -23.17 12.86
C HIS A 583 -6.42 -22.87 11.41
N ASN A 584 -5.61 -23.34 10.46
CA ASN A 584 -5.94 -23.24 9.05
C ASN A 584 -6.77 -24.47 8.65
N ARG A 585 -8.01 -24.25 8.25
CA ARG A 585 -8.84 -25.28 7.63
C ARG A 585 -8.63 -25.24 6.12
N GLN A 586 -8.67 -26.39 5.46
CA GLN A 586 -8.73 -26.41 4.00
C GLN A 586 -10.01 -25.68 3.55
N GLY A 587 -9.84 -24.54 2.87
CA GLY A 587 -10.92 -23.63 2.48
C GLY A 587 -10.68 -22.21 3.02
N ASP A 588 -11.58 -21.30 2.72
CA ASP A 588 -11.47 -19.87 3.02
C ASP A 588 -11.59 -19.50 4.51
N ALA A 589 -11.96 -20.47 5.36
CA ALA A 589 -12.16 -20.22 6.78
C ALA A 589 -10.93 -20.59 7.62
N SER A 590 -10.41 -19.62 8.36
CA SER A 590 -9.37 -19.81 9.37
C SER A 590 -9.85 -19.36 10.74
N SER A 591 -9.25 -19.89 11.80
CA SER A 591 -9.54 -19.43 13.14
C SER A 591 -8.26 -19.24 13.96
N TYR A 592 -8.34 -18.35 14.94
CA TYR A 592 -7.23 -18.00 15.80
C TYR A 592 -7.71 -17.98 17.25
N THR A 593 -7.04 -18.73 18.11
CA THR A 593 -7.33 -18.76 19.55
C THR A 593 -6.13 -18.23 20.31
N SER A 594 -6.36 -17.33 21.24
CA SER A 594 -5.32 -16.85 22.14
C SER A 594 -5.77 -16.93 23.61
N VAL A 595 -4.85 -17.31 24.46
CA VAL A 595 -5.00 -17.34 25.92
C VAL A 595 -3.82 -16.61 26.50
N GLY A 596 -4.06 -15.66 27.39
CA GLY A 596 -3.01 -14.90 28.05
C GLY A 596 -3.27 -14.83 29.56
N ALA A 597 -2.19 -14.78 30.30
CA ALA A 597 -2.19 -14.52 31.73
C ALA A 597 -1.03 -13.58 32.08
N THR A 598 -1.34 -12.56 32.86
CA THR A 598 -0.34 -11.61 33.38
C THR A 598 -0.49 -11.54 34.89
N TRP A 599 0.55 -11.99 35.60
CA TRP A 599 0.62 -11.82 37.02
C TRP A 599 1.39 -10.54 37.34
N GLN A 600 0.77 -9.67 38.14
CA GLN A 600 1.32 -8.38 38.54
C GLN A 600 1.44 -8.29 40.04
N GLN A 601 2.59 -7.83 40.49
CA GLN A 601 2.85 -7.53 41.88
C GLN A 601 3.31 -6.09 42.00
N GLN A 602 2.67 -5.35 42.92
CA GLN A 602 2.94 -3.94 43.15
C GLN A 602 3.02 -3.67 44.66
N LYS A 603 3.86 -2.73 45.08
CA LYS A 603 4.19 -2.56 46.51
C LYS A 603 3.00 -2.19 47.39
N HIS A 604 2.08 -1.40 46.87
CA HIS A 604 0.95 -0.84 47.64
C HIS A 604 -0.41 -1.38 47.18
N GLU A 605 -0.44 -2.32 46.28
CA GLU A 605 -1.65 -2.93 45.75
C GLU A 605 -1.65 -4.45 45.98
N LYS A 606 -2.84 -5.03 45.96
CA LYS A 606 -2.97 -6.49 46.00
C LYS A 606 -2.42 -7.09 44.72
N ASN A 607 -1.81 -8.26 44.81
CA ASN A 607 -1.38 -9.00 43.63
C ASN A 607 -2.55 -9.21 42.70
N GLN A 608 -2.36 -8.94 41.40
CA GLN A 608 -3.37 -9.06 40.37
C GLN A 608 -2.97 -10.13 39.36
N LEU A 609 -3.92 -10.98 39.04
CA LEU A 609 -3.84 -11.90 37.96
C LEU A 609 -4.83 -11.44 36.90
N ASN A 610 -4.32 -10.88 35.79
CA ASN A 610 -5.10 -10.54 34.62
C ASN A 610 -5.08 -11.72 33.66
N TYR A 611 -6.22 -12.16 33.21
CA TYR A 611 -6.35 -13.24 32.24
C TYR A 611 -7.23 -12.81 31.06
N ASN A 612 -6.91 -13.35 29.90
CA ASN A 612 -7.68 -13.11 28.68
C ASN A 612 -7.77 -14.38 27.84
N LEU A 613 -8.92 -14.57 27.22
CA LEU A 613 -9.21 -15.60 26.24
C LEU A 613 -9.83 -14.91 25.04
N ALA A 614 -9.32 -15.15 23.84
CA ALA A 614 -9.93 -14.67 22.61
C ALA A 614 -10.00 -15.79 21.59
N HIS A 615 -11.09 -15.84 20.85
CA HIS A 615 -11.27 -16.73 19.73
C HIS A 615 -11.89 -15.98 18.56
N ASN A 616 -11.19 -16.00 17.42
CA ASN A 616 -11.55 -15.26 16.22
C ASN A 616 -11.78 -16.23 15.06
N TRP A 617 -12.81 -15.97 14.28
CA TRP A 617 -13.12 -16.69 13.05
C TRP A 617 -13.01 -15.73 11.87
N TYR A 618 -12.27 -16.14 10.86
CA TYR A 618 -12.18 -15.44 9.58
C TYR A 618 -13.01 -16.23 8.57
N THR A 619 -13.92 -15.56 7.87
CA THR A 619 -14.84 -16.20 6.93
C THR A 619 -14.41 -16.05 5.48
N ASP A 620 -13.31 -15.37 5.24
CA ASP A 620 -12.72 -15.19 3.92
C ASP A 620 -11.19 -15.39 3.95
N ALA A 621 -10.62 -15.76 2.81
CA ALA A 621 -9.19 -16.03 2.67
C ALA A 621 -8.31 -14.79 2.93
N ARG A 622 -8.86 -13.58 2.84
CA ARG A 622 -8.17 -12.32 3.06
C ARG A 622 -8.23 -11.83 4.50
N GLY A 623 -9.05 -12.44 5.35
CA GLY A 623 -9.26 -12.02 6.73
C GLY A 623 -9.97 -10.67 6.87
N GLU A 624 -10.73 -10.25 5.85
CA GLU A 624 -11.48 -8.99 5.87
C GLU A 624 -12.75 -9.10 6.70
N ASN A 625 -13.34 -10.32 6.81
CA ASN A 625 -14.51 -10.60 7.59
C ASN A 625 -14.15 -11.46 8.79
N GLU A 626 -14.27 -10.87 9.96
CA GLU A 626 -13.87 -11.45 11.23
C GLU A 626 -15.02 -11.37 12.23
N TYR A 627 -15.18 -12.45 13.00
CA TYR A 627 -16.02 -12.51 14.18
C TYR A 627 -15.16 -12.95 15.35
N GLY A 628 -15.36 -12.36 16.51
CA GLY A 628 -14.55 -12.70 17.68
C GLY A 628 -15.35 -12.71 18.97
N LEU A 629 -14.93 -13.56 19.87
CA LEU A 629 -15.35 -13.60 21.26
C LEU A 629 -14.15 -13.41 22.15
N ASN A 630 -14.25 -12.49 23.10
CA ASN A 630 -13.23 -12.24 24.10
C ASN A 630 -13.82 -12.36 25.50
N ALA A 631 -13.03 -12.92 26.40
CA ALA A 631 -13.29 -12.89 27.82
C ALA A 631 -12.01 -12.48 28.54
N SER A 632 -12.09 -11.51 29.41
CA SER A 632 -10.95 -11.05 30.22
C SER A 632 -11.39 -10.71 31.64
N GLY A 633 -10.50 -10.86 32.59
CA GLY A 633 -10.80 -10.54 33.97
C GLY A 633 -9.58 -10.27 34.82
N ILE A 634 -9.82 -9.74 36.01
CA ILE A 634 -8.81 -9.42 37.00
C ILE A 634 -9.16 -10.18 38.28
N ASN A 635 -8.36 -11.16 38.64
CA ASN A 635 -8.61 -12.05 39.78
C ASN A 635 -10.02 -12.66 39.69
N SER A 636 -10.80 -12.55 40.76
CA SER A 636 -12.25 -12.77 40.79
C SER A 636 -13.06 -11.48 40.95
N ASP A 637 -12.42 -10.33 40.74
CA ASP A 637 -12.96 -9.02 41.07
C ASP A 637 -13.72 -8.41 39.90
N SER A 638 -13.27 -8.67 38.67
CA SER A 638 -13.97 -8.23 37.45
C SER A 638 -13.90 -9.27 36.35
N LEU A 639 -14.95 -9.34 35.55
CA LEU A 639 -15.03 -10.13 34.33
C LEU A 639 -15.64 -9.27 33.23
N ASN A 640 -14.97 -9.22 32.10
CA ASN A 640 -15.46 -8.57 30.88
C ASN A 640 -15.58 -9.62 29.78
N THR A 641 -16.76 -9.71 29.18
CA THR A 641 -17.00 -10.54 28.00
C THR A 641 -17.44 -9.67 26.85
N SER A 642 -16.89 -9.91 25.68
CA SER A 642 -17.28 -9.17 24.49
C SER A 642 -17.38 -10.04 23.25
N ALA A 643 -18.31 -9.69 22.39
CA ALA A 643 -18.44 -10.22 21.05
C ALA A 643 -18.21 -9.09 20.06
N TYR A 644 -17.45 -9.34 19.02
CA TYR A 644 -17.24 -8.35 18.00
C TYR A 644 -17.32 -8.92 16.58
N THR A 645 -17.62 -8.07 15.66
CA THR A 645 -17.51 -8.36 14.22
C THR A 645 -16.75 -7.22 13.51
N ARG A 646 -15.91 -7.59 12.55
CA ARG A 646 -15.31 -6.69 11.59
C ARG A 646 -15.75 -7.14 10.21
N GLN A 647 -16.22 -6.21 9.40
CA GLN A 647 -16.69 -6.48 8.06
C GLN A 647 -16.02 -5.51 7.09
N GLY A 648 -15.31 -6.09 6.09
CA GLY A 648 -14.75 -5.36 4.97
C GLY A 648 -15.64 -5.55 3.73
N GLY A 649 -15.99 -4.47 3.06
CA GLY A 649 -16.81 -4.51 1.86
C GLY A 649 -16.40 -3.45 0.84
N ARG A 650 -16.90 -3.57 -0.38
CA ARG A 650 -16.60 -2.60 -1.45
C ARG A 650 -17.03 -1.15 -1.14
N PHE A 651 -17.95 -0.97 -0.21
CA PHE A 651 -18.50 0.35 0.16
C PHE A 651 -17.90 0.93 1.43
N GLY A 652 -17.15 0.17 2.18
CA GLY A 652 -16.55 0.61 3.43
C GLY A 652 -16.11 -0.53 4.31
N ASN A 653 -15.49 -0.18 5.42
CA ASN A 653 -15.09 -1.11 6.47
C ASN A 653 -15.77 -0.71 7.77
N GLY A 654 -16.24 -1.67 8.53
CA GLY A 654 -16.88 -1.41 9.81
C GLY A 654 -16.56 -2.46 10.86
N SER A 655 -16.66 -2.06 12.11
CA SER A 655 -16.62 -2.97 13.25
C SER A 655 -17.71 -2.65 14.26
N LEU A 656 -18.20 -3.66 14.92
CA LEU A 656 -19.14 -3.56 16.03
C LEU A 656 -18.66 -4.45 17.14
N THR A 657 -18.60 -3.92 18.36
CA THR A 657 -18.28 -4.64 19.57
C THR A 657 -19.40 -4.43 20.58
N VAL A 658 -19.84 -5.52 21.18
CA VAL A 658 -20.78 -5.49 22.31
C VAL A 658 -20.09 -6.17 23.47
N SER A 659 -20.11 -5.54 24.62
CA SER A 659 -19.45 -6.06 25.83
C SER A 659 -20.35 -5.96 27.05
N ASP A 660 -20.17 -6.93 27.92
CA ASP A 660 -20.74 -6.97 29.27
C ASP A 660 -19.59 -7.03 30.27
N SER A 661 -19.55 -6.08 31.17
CA SER A 661 -18.56 -6.02 32.24
C SER A 661 -19.26 -6.22 33.60
N TRP A 662 -18.76 -7.19 34.33
CA TRP A 662 -19.23 -7.47 35.71
C TRP A 662 -18.15 -7.06 36.71
N ASP A 663 -18.54 -6.33 37.74
CA ASP A 663 -17.69 -5.91 38.84
C ASP A 663 -18.21 -6.47 40.16
N ARG A 664 -17.31 -7.08 40.95
CA ARG A 664 -17.65 -7.72 42.21
C ARG A 664 -18.03 -6.71 43.30
N GLN A 665 -17.47 -5.51 43.31
CA GLN A 665 -17.75 -4.51 44.32
C GLN A 665 -19.15 -3.95 44.19
N ASP A 666 -19.55 -3.69 42.97
CA ASP A 666 -20.84 -3.09 42.63
C ASP A 666 -21.94 -4.13 42.43
N HIS A 667 -21.59 -5.41 42.24
CA HIS A 667 -22.49 -6.51 41.85
C HIS A 667 -23.38 -6.16 40.65
N ARG A 668 -22.86 -5.35 39.73
CA ARG A 668 -23.59 -4.85 38.56
C ARG A 668 -22.95 -5.34 37.28
N HIS A 669 -23.82 -5.61 36.33
CA HIS A 669 -23.50 -5.78 34.93
C HIS A 669 -23.62 -4.44 34.22
N ARG A 670 -22.64 -4.08 33.41
CA ARG A 670 -22.67 -2.89 32.59
C ARG A 670 -22.51 -3.30 31.13
N PHE A 671 -23.55 -3.07 30.35
CA PHE A 671 -23.52 -3.30 28.93
C PHE A 671 -22.99 -2.07 28.21
N SER A 672 -22.10 -2.32 27.24
CA SER A 672 -21.62 -1.28 26.34
C SER A 672 -21.54 -1.77 24.93
N SER A 673 -21.72 -0.85 23.99
CA SER A 673 -21.53 -1.11 22.57
C SER A 673 -20.64 -0.03 21.96
N SER A 674 -19.76 -0.41 21.08
CA SER A 674 -18.94 0.51 20.33
C SER A 674 -18.77 0.03 18.90
N GLY A 675 -18.59 0.95 17.99
CA GLY A 675 -18.37 0.58 16.60
C GLY A 675 -17.79 1.72 15.81
N ASN A 676 -17.26 1.36 14.66
CA ASN A 676 -16.82 2.32 13.67
C ASN A 676 -17.30 1.90 12.28
N TYR A 677 -17.43 2.87 11.42
CA TYR A 677 -17.64 2.67 9.99
C TYR A 677 -16.87 3.73 9.21
N SER A 678 -16.09 3.28 8.23
CA SER A 678 -15.31 4.17 7.39
C SER A 678 -15.53 3.87 5.92
N SER A 679 -15.69 4.93 5.14
CA SER A 679 -15.98 4.83 3.71
C SER A 679 -15.46 6.06 2.96
N THR A 680 -15.46 5.97 1.64
CA THR A 680 -15.12 7.06 0.72
C THR A 680 -16.25 7.26 -0.27
N LEU A 681 -16.56 8.50 -0.53
CA LEU A 681 -17.49 8.94 -1.57
C LEU A 681 -16.71 9.78 -2.58
N ALA A 682 -16.94 9.57 -3.86
CA ALA A 682 -16.44 10.46 -4.91
C ALA A 682 -17.58 10.92 -5.81
N LEU A 683 -17.62 12.20 -6.09
CA LEU A 683 -18.54 12.83 -7.01
C LEU A 683 -17.76 13.49 -8.14
N SER A 684 -18.00 13.06 -9.38
CA SER A 684 -17.35 13.55 -10.58
C SER A 684 -18.32 13.68 -11.75
N ARG A 685 -17.83 14.02 -12.92
CA ARG A 685 -18.66 14.02 -14.13
C ARG A 685 -19.14 12.62 -14.52
N SER A 686 -18.36 11.57 -14.20
CA SER A 686 -18.74 10.18 -14.46
C SER A 686 -19.77 9.63 -13.46
N GLY A 687 -20.17 10.41 -12.46
CA GLY A 687 -21.23 10.08 -11.51
C GLY A 687 -20.78 10.02 -10.06
N LEU A 688 -21.64 9.37 -9.26
CA LEU A 688 -21.42 9.15 -7.84
C LEU A 688 -20.84 7.75 -7.61
N TRP A 689 -19.78 7.69 -6.81
CA TRP A 689 -19.02 6.48 -6.51
C TRP A 689 -18.87 6.30 -5.01
N PHE A 690 -18.92 5.05 -4.57
CA PHE A 690 -18.71 4.68 -3.17
C PHE A 690 -17.57 3.66 -3.07
N GLY A 691 -16.75 3.79 -2.04
CA GLY A 691 -15.60 2.92 -1.85
C GLY A 691 -15.20 2.77 -0.40
N ARG A 692 -14.16 1.95 -0.20
CA ARG A 692 -13.51 1.80 1.08
C ARG A 692 -12.77 3.08 1.47
N TRP A 693 -12.58 3.26 2.77
CA TRP A 693 -11.63 4.21 3.29
C TRP A 693 -10.22 3.88 2.79
N GLY A 694 -9.50 4.87 2.26
CA GLY A 694 -8.11 4.74 1.87
C GLY A 694 -7.18 5.42 2.87
N ASP A 695 -5.92 5.01 2.87
CA ASP A 695 -4.87 5.63 3.65
C ASP A 695 -4.45 6.96 2.98
N GLY A 696 -4.28 7.99 3.79
CA GLY A 696 -3.75 9.28 3.35
C GLY A 696 -4.79 10.36 3.10
N ARG A 697 -4.43 11.57 3.46
CA ARG A 697 -5.21 12.81 3.32
C ARG A 697 -4.28 13.94 2.88
N PRO A 698 -4.74 14.79 1.97
CA PRO A 698 -5.96 14.73 1.15
C PRO A 698 -5.90 13.65 0.07
N ALA A 699 -7.05 13.12 -0.33
CA ALA A 699 -7.17 11.94 -1.18
C ALA A 699 -7.33 12.24 -2.67
N SER A 700 -6.85 11.30 -3.49
CA SER A 700 -7.23 11.06 -4.89
C SER A 700 -7.99 9.72 -4.99
N ALA A 701 -8.50 9.34 -6.15
CA ALA A 701 -9.23 8.09 -6.26
C ALA A 701 -9.07 7.40 -7.63
N ILE A 702 -9.26 6.08 -7.63
CA ILE A 702 -9.43 5.27 -8.83
C ILE A 702 -10.83 4.67 -8.80
N ALA A 703 -11.60 4.91 -9.86
CA ALA A 703 -12.92 4.34 -10.07
C ALA A 703 -12.83 3.23 -11.10
N VAL A 704 -13.21 2.01 -10.73
CA VAL A 704 -13.23 0.84 -11.62
C VAL A 704 -14.67 0.44 -11.89
N ASN A 705 -15.03 0.36 -13.17
CA ASN A 705 -16.34 -0.11 -13.65
C ASN A 705 -16.15 -1.41 -14.41
N VAL A 706 -16.76 -2.48 -13.96
CA VAL A 706 -16.72 -3.79 -14.63
C VAL A 706 -17.98 -3.94 -15.46
N ALA A 707 -17.84 -4.04 -16.77
CA ALA A 707 -18.94 -4.24 -17.71
C ALA A 707 -18.89 -5.65 -18.28
N THR A 708 -20.01 -6.35 -18.22
CA THR A 708 -20.18 -7.70 -18.76
C THR A 708 -21.42 -7.72 -19.65
N PRO A 709 -21.36 -8.22 -20.90
CA PRO A 709 -22.51 -8.25 -21.80
C PRO A 709 -23.68 -9.10 -21.25
N GLU A 710 -23.37 -10.19 -20.57
CA GLU A 710 -24.32 -11.03 -19.87
C GLU A 710 -23.99 -11.07 -18.38
N ALA A 711 -24.96 -10.68 -17.57
CA ALA A 711 -24.78 -10.61 -16.11
C ALA A 711 -24.74 -12.03 -15.52
N SER A 712 -23.55 -12.57 -15.33
CA SER A 712 -23.38 -13.69 -14.41
C SER A 712 -23.03 -13.17 -13.03
N PRO A 713 -23.80 -13.49 -11.99
CA PRO A 713 -23.50 -13.06 -10.62
C PRO A 713 -22.20 -13.65 -10.08
N ASP A 714 -21.65 -14.65 -10.76
CA ASP A 714 -20.51 -15.44 -10.29
C ASP A 714 -19.18 -14.93 -10.82
N SER A 715 -19.19 -14.05 -11.82
CA SER A 715 -17.99 -13.50 -12.46
C SER A 715 -17.36 -12.38 -11.62
N ARG A 716 -16.05 -12.44 -11.38
CA ARG A 716 -15.29 -11.44 -10.60
C ARG A 716 -13.93 -11.14 -11.22
N ILE A 717 -13.44 -9.95 -11.00
CA ILE A 717 -12.07 -9.54 -11.31
C ILE A 717 -11.34 -9.17 -10.03
N ALA A 718 -10.05 -9.41 -10.00
CA ALA A 718 -9.17 -8.98 -8.91
C ALA A 718 -8.55 -7.62 -9.25
N VAL A 719 -8.71 -6.66 -8.35
CA VAL A 719 -8.07 -5.35 -8.43
C VAL A 719 -7.16 -5.20 -7.22
N SER A 720 -5.89 -4.96 -7.44
CA SER A 720 -4.91 -4.73 -6.37
C SER A 720 -4.19 -3.40 -6.54
N LEU A 721 -3.85 -2.80 -5.41
CA LEU A 721 -3.09 -1.58 -5.30
C LEU A 721 -1.92 -1.84 -4.36
N ASP A 722 -0.71 -1.46 -4.73
CA ASP A 722 0.52 -1.75 -3.98
C ASP A 722 0.44 -1.39 -2.49
N ASN A 723 -0.25 -0.30 -2.15
CA ASN A 723 -0.28 0.24 -0.79
C ASN A 723 -1.67 0.24 -0.14
N SER A 724 -2.72 -0.22 -0.84
CA SER A 724 -4.12 -0.07 -0.37
C SER A 724 -4.92 -1.38 -0.37
N GLY A 725 -4.23 -2.51 -0.57
CA GLY A 725 -4.85 -3.84 -0.55
C GLY A 725 -5.47 -4.26 -1.90
N SER A 726 -6.17 -5.36 -1.88
CA SER A 726 -6.84 -5.96 -3.04
C SER A 726 -8.33 -6.11 -2.81
N ALA A 727 -9.12 -6.10 -3.88
CA ALA A 727 -10.55 -6.34 -3.84
C ALA A 727 -11.00 -7.15 -5.05
N ASP A 728 -11.94 -8.09 -4.85
CA ASP A 728 -12.66 -8.74 -5.94
C ASP A 728 -13.93 -7.96 -6.26
N ILE A 729 -14.02 -7.54 -7.51
CA ILE A 729 -15.16 -6.76 -7.99
C ILE A 729 -16.05 -7.69 -8.83
N PRO A 730 -17.32 -7.86 -8.47
CA PRO A 730 -18.26 -8.62 -9.28
C PRO A 730 -18.47 -7.99 -10.67
N ALA A 731 -18.89 -8.80 -11.61
CA ALA A 731 -19.37 -8.34 -12.91
C ALA A 731 -20.51 -7.31 -12.77
N ASN A 732 -20.57 -6.35 -13.66
CA ASN A 732 -21.53 -5.23 -13.65
C ASN A 732 -21.55 -4.43 -12.34
N ALA A 733 -20.41 -4.40 -11.62
CA ALA A 733 -20.26 -3.64 -10.39
C ALA A 733 -19.26 -2.50 -10.55
N ARG A 734 -19.40 -1.53 -9.67
CA ARG A 734 -18.53 -0.36 -9.54
C ARG A 734 -17.78 -0.41 -8.24
N ALA A 735 -16.50 -0.03 -8.25
CA ALA A 735 -15.69 0.10 -7.06
C ALA A 735 -14.89 1.40 -7.10
N LEU A 736 -14.67 1.99 -5.93
CA LEU A 736 -13.85 3.17 -5.74
C LEU A 736 -12.73 2.83 -4.76
N PHE A 737 -11.52 3.19 -5.12
CA PHE A 737 -10.33 3.06 -4.30
C PHE A 737 -9.80 4.46 -4.00
N ALA A 738 -9.81 4.86 -2.75
CA ALA A 738 -9.18 6.10 -2.32
C ALA A 738 -7.67 5.89 -2.15
N LEU A 739 -6.90 6.86 -2.62
CA LEU A 739 -5.43 6.86 -2.60
C LEU A 739 -4.93 8.15 -1.97
N PRO A 740 -3.77 8.14 -1.33
CA PRO A 740 -3.11 9.38 -0.95
C PRO A 740 -2.80 10.20 -2.20
N GLY A 741 -3.11 11.50 -2.14
CA GLY A 741 -2.64 12.43 -3.17
C GLY A 741 -1.12 12.57 -3.11
N TYR A 742 -0.49 12.88 -4.25
CA TYR A 742 0.95 13.03 -4.40
C TYR A 742 1.78 11.75 -4.10
N GLN A 743 1.15 10.60 -4.20
CA GLN A 743 1.84 9.33 -4.05
C GLN A 743 1.71 8.51 -5.32
N GLN A 744 2.83 7.91 -5.73
CA GLN A 744 2.82 6.95 -6.81
C GLN A 744 2.29 5.61 -6.29
N THR A 745 1.34 5.02 -7.03
CA THR A 745 0.72 3.73 -6.71
C THR A 745 0.55 2.91 -7.98
N THR A 746 0.77 1.62 -7.91
CA THR A 746 0.51 0.71 -9.03
C THR A 746 -0.86 0.06 -8.86
N LEU A 747 -1.71 0.27 -9.87
CA LEU A 747 -2.99 -0.41 -10.03
C LEU A 747 -2.77 -1.65 -10.88
N THR A 748 -3.15 -2.83 -10.39
CA THR A 748 -3.11 -4.08 -11.15
C THR A 748 -4.51 -4.67 -11.22
N ILE A 749 -4.97 -4.99 -12.43
CA ILE A 749 -6.28 -5.56 -12.71
C ILE A 749 -6.07 -6.90 -13.41
N ASN A 750 -6.44 -7.99 -12.73
CA ASN A 750 -6.30 -9.35 -13.22
C ASN A 750 -7.60 -10.11 -13.04
N GLU A 751 -7.66 -11.28 -13.63
CA GLU A 751 -8.73 -12.24 -13.36
C GLU A 751 -8.69 -12.67 -11.89
N SER A 752 -9.86 -12.87 -11.29
CA SER A 752 -9.92 -13.33 -9.90
C SER A 752 -9.46 -14.78 -9.82
N THR A 753 -8.59 -15.08 -8.88
CA THR A 753 -8.19 -16.46 -8.54
C THR A 753 -9.19 -17.16 -7.62
N ASP A 754 -10.24 -16.46 -7.21
CA ASP A 754 -11.31 -17.03 -6.38
C ASP A 754 -12.26 -17.85 -7.25
N ILE A 755 -11.99 -19.14 -7.34
CA ILE A 755 -12.76 -20.13 -8.11
C ILE A 755 -14.03 -20.62 -7.38
N SER A 756 -14.29 -20.12 -6.17
CA SER A 756 -15.42 -20.59 -5.34
C SER A 756 -16.80 -20.28 -5.93
N HIS A 757 -16.88 -19.42 -6.92
CA HIS A 757 -18.13 -18.93 -7.51
C HIS A 757 -18.62 -19.68 -8.75
N GLY A 758 -17.91 -20.72 -9.21
CA GLY A 758 -18.42 -21.65 -10.24
C GLY A 758 -18.42 -21.12 -11.67
N ALA A 759 -17.79 -19.98 -11.95
CA ALA A 759 -17.58 -19.45 -13.29
C ALA A 759 -16.23 -18.72 -13.40
N ASN A 760 -15.58 -18.86 -14.55
CA ASN A 760 -14.38 -18.11 -14.87
C ASN A 760 -14.74 -16.76 -15.51
N SER A 761 -14.02 -15.71 -15.11
CA SER A 761 -14.09 -14.41 -15.74
C SER A 761 -12.87 -14.21 -16.62
N GLU A 762 -13.07 -14.03 -17.89
CA GLU A 762 -12.01 -13.61 -18.80
C GLU A 762 -12.11 -12.11 -19.03
N ILE A 763 -10.99 -11.40 -18.81
CA ILE A 763 -10.95 -9.95 -19.09
C ILE A 763 -10.61 -9.76 -20.54
N THR A 764 -11.58 -9.26 -21.32
CA THR A 764 -11.39 -8.97 -22.75
C THR A 764 -10.74 -7.63 -23.00
N GLN A 765 -10.93 -6.66 -22.08
CA GLN A 765 -10.33 -5.34 -22.16
C GLN A 765 -10.13 -4.72 -20.78
N GLY A 766 -9.00 -4.05 -20.56
CA GLY A 766 -8.76 -3.24 -19.37
C GLY A 766 -7.98 -3.93 -18.27
N SER A 767 -7.44 -5.15 -18.49
CA SER A 767 -6.51 -5.83 -17.61
C SER A 767 -5.12 -5.18 -17.59
N GLY A 768 -4.27 -5.64 -16.71
CA GLY A 768 -2.86 -5.30 -16.60
C GLY A 768 -2.52 -4.32 -15.48
N SER A 769 -1.25 -3.92 -15.43
CA SER A 769 -0.69 -3.07 -14.37
C SER A 769 -0.51 -1.64 -14.86
N ARG A 770 -0.84 -0.67 -14.00
CA ARG A 770 -0.69 0.76 -14.30
C ARG A 770 -0.20 1.53 -13.08
N THR A 771 0.93 2.20 -13.24
CA THR A 771 1.43 3.16 -12.26
C THR A 771 0.71 4.50 -12.43
N VAL A 772 0.19 5.03 -11.34
CA VAL A 772 -0.55 6.29 -11.29
C VAL A 772 0.05 7.25 -10.26
N PHE A 773 0.03 8.55 -10.61
CA PHE A 773 0.37 9.65 -9.71
C PHE A 773 -0.67 10.74 -9.89
N MET A 774 -1.35 11.13 -8.82
CA MET A 774 -2.47 12.07 -8.90
C MET A 774 -2.39 13.13 -7.82
N VAL A 775 -2.80 14.34 -8.20
CA VAL A 775 -3.06 15.45 -7.28
C VAL A 775 -4.35 15.16 -6.50
N PRO A 776 -4.48 15.60 -5.24
CA PRO A 776 -5.73 15.45 -4.47
C PRO A 776 -6.95 15.97 -5.21
N GLY A 777 -8.07 15.27 -5.06
CA GLY A 777 -9.32 15.59 -5.73
C GLY A 777 -9.38 15.17 -7.21
N LYS A 778 -8.34 14.49 -7.73
CA LYS A 778 -8.36 13.87 -9.07
C LYS A 778 -8.81 12.43 -8.98
N MET A 779 -9.58 12.00 -9.97
CA MET A 779 -10.07 10.64 -10.11
C MET A 779 -9.69 10.05 -11.46
N LEU A 780 -9.12 8.84 -11.46
CA LEU A 780 -8.88 8.04 -12.65
C LEU A 780 -10.04 7.07 -12.83
N HIS A 781 -10.70 7.12 -13.98
CA HIS A 781 -11.75 6.17 -14.35
C HIS A 781 -11.18 5.04 -15.20
N ARG A 782 -11.50 3.77 -14.85
CA ARG A 782 -11.11 2.56 -15.56
C ARG A 782 -12.33 1.73 -15.90
N GLU A 783 -12.51 1.44 -17.16
CA GLU A 783 -13.50 0.47 -17.63
C GLU A 783 -12.80 -0.87 -17.90
N VAL A 784 -13.39 -1.93 -17.40
CA VAL A 784 -12.94 -3.30 -17.60
C VAL A 784 -14.08 -4.07 -18.23
N GLN A 785 -13.82 -4.69 -19.38
CA GLN A 785 -14.81 -5.55 -20.05
C GLN A 785 -14.45 -7.00 -19.77
N THR A 786 -15.44 -7.77 -19.33
CA THR A 786 -15.27 -9.19 -19.01
C THR A 786 -16.31 -10.02 -19.72
N THR A 787 -15.93 -11.25 -20.03
CA THR A 787 -16.84 -12.32 -20.44
C THR A 787 -16.82 -13.41 -19.38
N THR A 788 -17.95 -14.07 -19.19
CA THR A 788 -18.05 -15.20 -18.26
C THR A 788 -17.96 -16.48 -19.04
N ARG A 789 -17.15 -17.45 -18.57
CA ARG A 789 -17.03 -18.77 -19.14
C ARG A 789 -17.50 -19.84 -18.16
N TYR A 790 -18.30 -20.76 -18.69
CA TYR A 790 -18.80 -21.92 -17.99
C TYR A 790 -18.18 -23.19 -18.56
N THR A 791 -17.55 -24.00 -17.72
CA THR A 791 -16.92 -25.26 -18.14
C THR A 791 -17.84 -26.42 -17.79
N TRP A 792 -18.10 -27.27 -18.77
CA TRP A 792 -18.94 -28.45 -18.69
C TRP A 792 -18.10 -29.71 -18.90
N LEU A 793 -18.31 -30.71 -18.07
CA LEU A 793 -17.63 -32.01 -18.17
C LEU A 793 -18.62 -33.16 -18.04
N GLY A 794 -18.57 -34.10 -18.97
CA GLY A 794 -19.50 -35.23 -18.96
C GLY A 794 -19.15 -36.29 -19.99
N GLN A 795 -20.06 -37.23 -20.17
CA GLN A 795 -20.00 -38.29 -21.17
C GLN A 795 -21.32 -38.29 -21.95
N LEU A 796 -21.21 -38.30 -23.26
CA LEU A 796 -22.34 -38.39 -24.18
C LEU A 796 -22.61 -39.84 -24.57
N THR A 797 -23.87 -40.20 -24.61
CA THR A 797 -24.36 -41.50 -25.07
C THR A 797 -25.53 -41.28 -26.07
N ASP A 798 -25.73 -42.23 -26.92
CA ASP A 798 -26.96 -42.30 -27.74
C ASP A 798 -28.13 -42.87 -26.94
N GLU A 799 -29.30 -43.02 -27.57
CA GLU A 799 -30.49 -43.56 -26.95
C GLU A 799 -30.31 -45.05 -26.51
N GLN A 800 -29.36 -45.76 -27.10
CA GLN A 800 -28.99 -47.15 -26.75
C GLN A 800 -27.91 -47.20 -25.66
N HIS A 801 -27.58 -46.09 -25.01
CA HIS A 801 -26.52 -45.95 -24.02
C HIS A 801 -25.11 -46.31 -24.48
N THR A 802 -24.88 -46.31 -25.79
CA THR A 802 -23.52 -46.44 -26.33
C THR A 802 -22.81 -45.10 -26.42
N PRO A 803 -21.47 -45.04 -26.26
CA PRO A 803 -20.75 -43.78 -26.33
C PRO A 803 -20.98 -43.01 -27.64
N PHE A 804 -21.40 -41.73 -27.55
CA PHE A 804 -21.63 -40.90 -28.69
C PHE A 804 -20.30 -40.25 -29.11
N ILE A 805 -19.74 -40.65 -30.23
CA ILE A 805 -18.41 -40.23 -30.71
C ILE A 805 -18.55 -39.47 -32.02
N GLY A 806 -17.75 -38.42 -32.21
CA GLY A 806 -17.60 -37.69 -33.46
C GLY A 806 -18.68 -36.65 -33.76
N GLY A 807 -19.38 -36.14 -32.76
CA GLY A 807 -20.29 -35.00 -32.89
C GLY A 807 -19.56 -33.65 -32.86
N MET A 808 -19.95 -32.70 -33.72
CA MET A 808 -19.42 -31.34 -33.69
C MET A 808 -20.42 -30.41 -32.98
N PRO A 809 -20.02 -29.66 -31.96
CA PRO A 809 -20.92 -28.83 -31.19
C PRO A 809 -21.32 -27.56 -31.95
N LEU A 810 -22.56 -27.06 -31.69
CA LEU A 810 -23.13 -25.91 -32.34
C LEU A 810 -23.28 -24.69 -31.42
N ASN A 811 -23.29 -24.88 -30.11
CA ASN A 811 -23.63 -23.82 -29.15
C ASN A 811 -22.65 -23.66 -28.01
N VAL A 812 -21.40 -23.98 -28.24
CA VAL A 812 -20.29 -23.80 -27.27
C VAL A 812 -19.11 -23.14 -27.95
N SER A 813 -18.34 -22.38 -27.15
CA SER A 813 -17.16 -21.64 -27.62
C SER A 813 -15.88 -22.47 -27.60
N GLY A 814 -15.81 -23.48 -26.70
CA GLY A 814 -14.69 -24.42 -26.59
C GLY A 814 -15.21 -25.87 -26.57
N TRP A 815 -14.47 -26.79 -27.19
CA TRP A 815 -14.82 -28.19 -27.22
C TRP A 815 -13.59 -29.08 -27.26
N SER A 816 -13.56 -30.05 -26.37
CA SER A 816 -12.53 -31.12 -26.36
C SER A 816 -13.22 -32.48 -26.22
N ASP A 817 -12.91 -33.39 -27.18
CA ASP A 817 -13.30 -34.78 -27.11
C ASP A 817 -12.27 -35.55 -26.27
N LEU A 818 -12.71 -36.07 -25.15
CA LEU A 818 -11.87 -36.83 -24.19
C LEU A 818 -11.85 -38.32 -24.47
N GLY A 819 -12.45 -38.75 -25.57
CA GLY A 819 -12.58 -40.15 -25.96
C GLY A 819 -13.72 -40.87 -25.29
N ASN A 820 -14.20 -41.95 -25.89
CA ASN A 820 -15.30 -42.81 -25.39
C ASN A 820 -16.58 -42.03 -25.02
N GLY A 821 -16.89 -40.99 -25.81
CA GLY A 821 -18.03 -40.11 -25.55
C GLY A 821 -17.79 -39.08 -24.43
N GLY A 822 -16.62 -39.09 -23.78
CA GLY A 822 -16.22 -38.03 -22.81
C GLY A 822 -16.02 -36.70 -23.49
N PHE A 823 -16.49 -35.63 -22.88
CA PHE A 823 -16.32 -34.27 -23.40
C PHE A 823 -16.00 -33.24 -22.34
N SER A 824 -15.27 -32.23 -22.74
CA SER A 824 -15.18 -30.96 -22.05
C SER A 824 -15.70 -29.85 -23.00
N ALA A 825 -16.58 -29.01 -22.53
CA ALA A 825 -17.14 -27.92 -23.31
C ALA A 825 -17.09 -26.60 -22.53
N GLU A 826 -16.92 -25.49 -23.24
CA GLU A 826 -16.96 -24.14 -22.70
C GLU A 826 -18.08 -23.34 -23.36
N SER A 827 -18.84 -22.60 -22.57
CA SER A 827 -19.90 -21.73 -23.06
C SER A 827 -19.86 -20.37 -22.38
N ASP A 828 -20.21 -19.32 -23.11
CA ASP A 828 -20.24 -17.94 -22.62
C ASP A 828 -21.53 -17.64 -21.82
N SER A 829 -22.49 -18.56 -21.83
CA SER A 829 -23.74 -18.50 -21.08
C SER A 829 -24.10 -19.86 -20.50
N LEU A 830 -25.01 -19.87 -19.50
CA LEU A 830 -25.54 -21.11 -18.96
C LEU A 830 -26.44 -21.77 -19.98
N ILE A 831 -26.01 -22.90 -20.53
CA ILE A 831 -26.76 -23.69 -21.47
C ILE A 831 -27.53 -24.83 -20.77
N GLN A 832 -28.73 -25.10 -21.20
CA GLN A 832 -29.56 -26.23 -20.71
C GLN A 832 -29.39 -27.47 -21.57
N SER A 833 -29.01 -27.31 -22.84
CA SER A 833 -28.80 -28.39 -23.80
C SER A 833 -27.57 -28.09 -24.66
N LEU A 834 -26.80 -29.12 -24.93
CA LEU A 834 -25.75 -29.15 -25.92
C LEU A 834 -26.33 -29.62 -27.26
N TYR A 835 -26.09 -28.87 -28.31
CA TYR A 835 -26.52 -29.23 -29.67
C TYR A 835 -25.34 -29.68 -30.50
N LEU A 836 -25.46 -30.84 -31.12
CA LEU A 836 -24.38 -31.45 -31.90
C LEU A 836 -24.87 -31.76 -33.34
N VAL A 837 -23.94 -31.72 -34.26
CA VAL A 837 -24.17 -32.23 -35.64
C VAL A 837 -23.21 -33.38 -35.88
N LYS A 838 -23.73 -34.49 -36.36
CA LYS A 838 -22.98 -35.68 -36.77
C LYS A 838 -23.57 -36.25 -38.04
N GLN A 839 -22.79 -36.38 -39.12
CA GLN A 839 -23.21 -36.92 -40.40
C GLN A 839 -24.50 -36.24 -40.95
N GLN A 840 -24.61 -34.90 -40.84
CA GLN A 840 -25.74 -34.08 -41.24
C GLN A 840 -27.02 -34.30 -40.41
N GLN A 841 -26.99 -35.10 -39.36
CA GLN A 841 -28.06 -35.24 -38.38
C GLN A 841 -27.75 -34.34 -37.17
N PHE A 842 -28.81 -33.78 -36.56
CA PHE A 842 -28.72 -32.92 -35.42
C PHE A 842 -29.16 -33.69 -34.15
N TYR A 843 -28.51 -33.40 -33.04
CA TYR A 843 -28.76 -34.05 -31.77
C TYR A 843 -28.86 -32.99 -30.68
N GLN A 844 -29.77 -33.21 -29.73
CA GLN A 844 -29.90 -32.48 -28.50
C GLN A 844 -29.50 -33.32 -27.33
N CYS A 845 -28.58 -32.86 -26.50
CA CYS A 845 -28.14 -33.55 -25.30
C CYS A 845 -28.49 -32.65 -24.10
N ALA A 846 -29.47 -33.01 -23.29
CA ALA A 846 -29.93 -32.20 -22.17
C ALA A 846 -28.91 -32.23 -21.02
N LEU A 847 -28.37 -31.07 -20.68
CA LEU A 847 -27.35 -30.92 -19.63
C LEU A 847 -28.02 -30.73 -18.27
N LYS A 848 -27.82 -31.68 -17.36
CA LYS A 848 -28.29 -31.58 -15.97
C LYS A 848 -27.07 -31.67 -15.04
N VAL A 849 -26.72 -30.57 -14.37
CA VAL A 849 -25.60 -30.56 -13.44
C VAL A 849 -25.85 -31.52 -12.28
N LYS A 850 -25.00 -32.53 -12.12
CA LYS A 850 -25.02 -33.47 -11.00
C LYS A 850 -24.21 -32.97 -9.82
N THR A 851 -23.01 -32.47 -10.09
CA THR A 851 -22.13 -31.88 -9.09
C THR A 851 -21.38 -30.75 -9.71
N MET A 852 -20.97 -29.78 -8.89
CA MET A 852 -20.09 -28.70 -9.28
C MET A 852 -18.86 -28.75 -8.38
N ARG A 853 -17.68 -28.67 -8.96
CA ARG A 853 -16.43 -28.55 -8.24
C ARG A 853 -15.62 -27.44 -8.88
N ASP A 854 -15.37 -26.42 -8.11
CA ASP A 854 -14.74 -25.18 -8.58
C ASP A 854 -15.53 -24.58 -9.76
N VAL A 855 -14.92 -24.33 -10.89
CA VAL A 855 -15.58 -23.79 -12.10
C VAL A 855 -16.19 -24.87 -12.98
N VAL A 856 -15.96 -26.16 -12.69
CA VAL A 856 -16.37 -27.27 -13.55
C VAL A 856 -17.73 -27.82 -13.15
N ARG A 857 -18.66 -27.84 -14.12
CA ARG A 857 -20.00 -28.44 -13.99
C ARG A 857 -19.97 -29.86 -14.51
N TYR A 858 -20.08 -30.83 -13.61
CA TYR A 858 -20.14 -32.25 -13.95
C TYR A 858 -21.56 -32.63 -14.26
N VAL A 859 -21.85 -33.00 -15.51
CA VAL A 859 -23.17 -33.40 -15.95
C VAL A 859 -23.36 -34.92 -15.92
N GLY A 860 -22.25 -35.65 -15.76
CA GLY A 860 -22.25 -37.15 -15.80
C GLY A 860 -22.53 -37.69 -17.19
N THR A 861 -23.25 -38.83 -17.27
CA THR A 861 -23.67 -39.38 -18.56
C THR A 861 -24.95 -38.70 -19.03
N VAL A 862 -24.90 -38.18 -20.26
CA VAL A 862 -25.99 -37.43 -20.91
C VAL A 862 -26.39 -38.14 -22.19
N THR A 863 -27.66 -38.42 -22.34
CA THR A 863 -28.20 -39.06 -23.56
C THR A 863 -28.53 -37.99 -24.58
N CYS A 864 -28.06 -38.20 -25.82
CA CYS A 864 -28.30 -37.33 -26.94
C CYS A 864 -29.45 -37.88 -27.77
N GLU A 865 -30.49 -37.10 -28.01
CA GLU A 865 -31.68 -37.44 -28.80
C GLU A 865 -31.59 -36.80 -30.17
N GLU A 866 -32.07 -37.48 -31.20
CA GLU A 866 -32.08 -36.97 -32.56
C GLU A 866 -33.11 -35.85 -32.71
N LEU A 867 -32.73 -34.78 -33.39
CA LEU A 867 -33.56 -33.55 -33.56
C LEU A 867 -33.63 -33.14 -35.03
N THR A 868 -34.78 -32.69 -35.45
CA THR A 868 -34.90 -32.10 -36.80
C THR A 868 -34.39 -30.69 -36.85
N TYR A 869 -33.86 -30.24 -37.99
CA TYR A 869 -33.32 -28.88 -38.19
C TYR A 869 -34.29 -27.78 -37.74
N SER A 870 -35.60 -27.94 -38.06
CA SER A 870 -36.63 -26.98 -37.67
C SER A 870 -36.92 -26.87 -36.19
N ALA A 871 -36.52 -27.84 -35.40
CA ALA A 871 -36.66 -27.86 -33.95
C ALA A 871 -35.48 -27.27 -33.20
N LEU A 872 -34.37 -26.94 -33.86
CA LEU A 872 -33.22 -26.23 -33.28
C LEU A 872 -33.62 -24.77 -32.93
N PRO A 873 -33.09 -24.19 -31.88
CA PRO A 873 -33.21 -22.75 -31.59
C PRO A 873 -32.66 -21.90 -32.70
N GLU A 874 -33.25 -20.71 -32.96
CA GLU A 874 -32.89 -19.84 -34.11
C GLU A 874 -31.38 -19.52 -34.13
N THR A 875 -30.76 -19.27 -32.99
CA THR A 875 -29.32 -19.00 -32.87
C THR A 875 -28.48 -20.19 -33.32
N VAL A 876 -28.91 -21.40 -33.00
CA VAL A 876 -28.23 -22.66 -33.34
C VAL A 876 -28.44 -23.00 -34.82
N GLN A 877 -29.63 -22.68 -35.36
CA GLN A 877 -29.90 -22.84 -36.81
C GLN A 877 -28.95 -21.99 -37.66
N GLN A 878 -28.68 -20.74 -37.26
CA GLN A 878 -27.74 -19.85 -37.96
C GLN A 878 -26.31 -20.43 -37.95
N GLN A 879 -25.88 -20.96 -36.84
CA GLN A 879 -24.57 -21.60 -36.75
C GLN A 879 -24.49 -22.89 -37.55
N ALA A 880 -25.54 -23.69 -37.54
CA ALA A 880 -25.64 -24.90 -38.34
C ALA A 880 -25.57 -24.59 -39.85
N GLN A 881 -26.21 -23.51 -40.30
CA GLN A 881 -26.16 -23.07 -41.71
C GLN A 881 -24.73 -22.64 -42.09
N LEU A 882 -24.02 -21.93 -41.25
CA LEU A 882 -22.63 -21.51 -41.51
C LEU A 882 -21.69 -22.72 -41.65
N LEU A 883 -21.87 -23.71 -40.79
CA LEU A 883 -21.09 -24.96 -40.85
C LEU A 883 -21.38 -25.81 -42.07
N LEU A 884 -22.67 -25.95 -42.42
CA LEU A 884 -23.09 -26.69 -43.62
C LEU A 884 -22.68 -26.01 -44.93
N ALA A 885 -22.52 -24.66 -44.91
CA ALA A 885 -22.02 -23.89 -46.03
C ALA A 885 -20.47 -23.91 -46.15
N GLY A 886 -19.76 -24.64 -45.34
CA GLY A 886 -18.29 -24.75 -45.36
C GLY A 886 -17.54 -23.47 -44.99
N ARG A 887 -18.21 -22.51 -44.30
CA ARG A 887 -17.60 -21.31 -43.72
C ARG A 887 -17.35 -21.55 -42.23
N THR A 888 -16.09 -21.54 -41.81
CA THR A 888 -15.76 -21.47 -40.36
C THR A 888 -16.47 -20.28 -39.76
N PRO A 889 -17.20 -20.40 -38.63
CA PRO A 889 -17.86 -19.27 -37.99
C PRO A 889 -16.77 -18.26 -37.54
N ALA A 890 -16.84 -17.06 -38.13
CA ALA A 890 -16.08 -15.93 -37.64
C ALA A 890 -16.64 -15.60 -36.25
N VAL A 891 -15.81 -15.58 -35.25
CA VAL A 891 -16.12 -15.00 -33.92
C VAL A 891 -16.64 -13.57 -34.21
N SER A 892 -17.89 -13.30 -33.86
CA SER A 892 -18.55 -12.01 -34.13
C SER A 892 -17.80 -10.92 -33.33
N PRO A 893 -17.23 -9.93 -34.01
CA PRO A 893 -16.84 -8.72 -33.32
C PRO A 893 -18.15 -7.96 -33.02
N THR A 894 -18.38 -7.69 -31.77
CA THR A 894 -19.44 -6.87 -31.19
C THR A 894 -19.56 -5.58 -32.02
N ALA A 895 -20.75 -5.30 -32.53
CA ALA A 895 -21.06 -4.16 -33.39
C ALA A 895 -20.60 -2.84 -32.73
N MET A 896 -19.59 -2.21 -33.33
CA MET A 896 -19.28 -0.80 -33.07
C MET A 896 -20.46 0.05 -33.58
N ASN A 897 -21.25 0.58 -32.67
CA ASN A 897 -22.15 1.68 -32.94
C ASN A 897 -21.31 2.92 -33.28
N ASN A 898 -21.18 3.21 -34.54
CA ASN A 898 -20.74 4.52 -35.06
C ASN A 898 -21.76 5.59 -34.64
N SER A 899 -21.52 6.26 -33.53
CA SER A 899 -22.13 7.57 -33.30
C SER A 899 -21.27 8.62 -34.01
N THR A 900 -21.78 9.10 -35.13
CA THR A 900 -21.31 10.25 -35.86
C THR A 900 -21.09 11.46 -34.98
N LEU A 901 -19.83 11.88 -34.85
CA LEU A 901 -19.46 13.19 -34.34
C LEU A 901 -19.89 14.25 -35.37
N SER A 902 -20.94 15.00 -35.03
CA SER A 902 -21.27 16.24 -35.72
C SER A 902 -20.28 17.32 -35.29
N THR A 903 -19.48 17.78 -36.25
CA THR A 903 -18.70 19.00 -36.15
C THR A 903 -19.66 20.22 -36.13
N GLY A 904 -19.58 21.03 -35.10
CA GLY A 904 -20.23 22.32 -34.97
C GLY A 904 -19.44 23.24 -34.06
N LYS A 905 -18.71 24.15 -34.72
CA LYS A 905 -18.09 25.43 -34.29
C LYS A 905 -17.60 25.60 -32.89
#